data_9f893b2cf7be3c500e31efdae0cdccb5
#
_entry.id   9f893b2cf7be3c500e31efdae0cdccb5
#
_cell.length_a   1.000
_cell.length_b   1.000
_cell.length_c   1.000
_cell.angle_alpha   90.00
_cell.angle_beta   90.00
_cell.angle_gamma   90.00
#
_symmetry.space_group_name_H-M   'P 1'
#
loop_
_entity.id
_entity.type
_entity.pdbx_description
1 polymer ?
#
loop_
_entity_poly.entity_id
_entity_poly.type
_entity_poly.pdbx_seq_one_letter_code
_entity_poly.pdbx_strand_id
1 'polypeptide(L)'
;MLSFCMHLTRLPPNIGNLINLRHLSVVGCSLQEMPQQIGKLKNLQTLSDFIVGKSGFLGIKELKHLSHLRGKIRISQLKNVVNIQDAIDANLRTKLNVEELIMHWSKEFDDLRNEDTKMEVLLFLQPHTSLKKLNIEGFGGRQFPKWICDPSYFKLVELSLYGCIRCTSLPSVGQLPFLKRLFIEGMDGVRRVGLEFEGQVSLYAKPFQCLESLCFENMKEWKEWSWSRESFSRLLQLEIKDCPRLSKKLPTHLTSLVRLEINNCPETMVPLPTHLPSLKELNIYYCPKMMPLWSSFAFDPFTSVKRGSRSATDITSGIYLRINGMSGLFRLEQKFLRSLPRLQLLEIDNSGALECLWENGLGLGNLASLRVSGCNQLVSLGEEEVQGLPCNIQYLEICKCDNLEKFPHGLQSYASLTELIIKDCSKLVSFPDKGFPLMLRRLTISNCQSLSSLPDSSNCCSSVCALEYLKIEECPSLICFPKGQLPTTLKELYISVCKNLKSLPEDIEVCALEHIDIRWCSSLIGFPKGKLPSTLKNLTIGGCKKLESLPEGIMHHHSNNTTNCGLQFLDISKCPSLTSFPRGRFLSTLKSITICDCAQLQPILEEMFHRNNNALEVLSIWGYPNLKTIPDCLYNLKHLQIRKCENLELQPCQLQSLTSLTSLEMTDCENIKTIPDCFYNLKDLRIYKCENLELQPHQLQSLTSLTTLEIINCENIKTPLSEWGLARLTSLKTLIISDYHHHHHHHPFLLPTTLVELCISSFKNLDSLAFLSLQRLTSLKSLCISRCPNLQSFLPRKGCLTRFQNYL
;
A
#
# COMPACT_ATOMS: atom_id res chain seq x y z
N MET A 1 -5.46 -20.88 -12.56
CA MET A 1 -6.10 -19.57 -12.23
C MET A 1 -6.17 -18.73 -13.49
N LEU A 2 -7.35 -18.25 -13.85
CA LEU A 2 -7.58 -17.32 -14.95
C LEU A 2 -7.87 -15.96 -14.32
N SER A 3 -6.86 -15.23 -13.88
CA SER A 3 -7.06 -13.96 -13.19
C SER A 3 -6.69 -12.79 -14.09
N PHE A 4 -7.54 -11.73 -14.07
CA PHE A 4 -7.32 -10.48 -14.83
C PHE A 4 -7.20 -10.64 -16.35
N CYS A 5 -7.78 -11.70 -16.91
CA CYS A 5 -7.97 -11.83 -18.37
C CYS A 5 -9.18 -10.99 -18.79
N MET A 6 -9.00 -9.67 -18.91
CA MET A 6 -10.11 -8.72 -19.09
C MET A 6 -10.89 -8.94 -20.39
N HIS A 7 -10.30 -9.56 -21.40
CA HIS A 7 -10.95 -9.87 -22.69
C HIS A 7 -11.57 -11.27 -22.73
N LEU A 8 -11.41 -12.07 -21.68
CA LEU A 8 -12.02 -13.38 -21.59
C LEU A 8 -13.51 -13.24 -21.27
N THR A 9 -14.36 -13.36 -22.27
CA THR A 9 -15.81 -13.21 -22.16
C THR A 9 -16.55 -14.52 -21.96
N ARG A 10 -15.94 -15.65 -22.32
CA ARG A 10 -16.51 -17.00 -22.21
C ARG A 10 -15.46 -18.02 -21.87
N LEU A 11 -15.81 -18.99 -21.03
CA LEU A 11 -15.00 -20.18 -20.83
C LEU A 11 -15.28 -21.21 -21.94
N PRO A 12 -14.35 -22.13 -22.22
CA PRO A 12 -14.58 -23.19 -23.19
C PRO A 12 -15.82 -24.00 -22.87
N PRO A 13 -16.71 -24.29 -23.86
CA PRO A 13 -17.95 -25.03 -23.60
C PRO A 13 -17.72 -26.42 -23.03
N ASN A 14 -16.58 -27.02 -23.31
CA ASN A 14 -16.20 -28.37 -22.87
C ASN A 14 -15.48 -28.41 -21.51
N ILE A 15 -15.40 -27.28 -20.77
CA ILE A 15 -14.74 -27.25 -19.45
C ILE A 15 -15.36 -28.26 -18.48
N GLY A 16 -16.65 -28.57 -18.63
CA GLY A 16 -17.35 -29.62 -17.87
C GLY A 16 -16.76 -31.02 -18.00
N ASN A 17 -15.93 -31.27 -19.01
CA ASN A 17 -15.24 -32.55 -19.19
C ASN A 17 -13.99 -32.70 -18.29
N LEU A 18 -13.55 -31.61 -17.65
CA LEU A 18 -12.45 -31.62 -16.68
C LEU A 18 -12.96 -32.08 -15.31
N ILE A 19 -13.51 -33.29 -15.24
CA ILE A 19 -14.22 -33.80 -14.07
C ILE A 19 -13.39 -33.86 -12.77
N ASN A 20 -12.09 -33.76 -12.88
CA ASN A 20 -11.17 -33.77 -11.73
C ASN A 20 -10.70 -32.36 -11.33
N LEU A 21 -11.22 -31.30 -12.01
CA LEU A 21 -10.91 -29.92 -11.64
C LEU A 21 -11.40 -29.63 -10.22
N ARG A 22 -10.48 -29.16 -9.36
CA ARG A 22 -10.75 -28.83 -7.96
C ARG A 22 -10.86 -27.33 -7.71
N HIS A 23 -10.13 -26.52 -8.47
CA HIS A 23 -10.04 -25.09 -8.24
C HIS A 23 -10.22 -24.32 -9.55
N LEU A 24 -11.18 -23.41 -9.62
CA LEU A 24 -11.41 -22.54 -10.76
C LEU A 24 -11.52 -21.08 -10.26
N SER A 25 -10.55 -20.24 -10.62
CA SER A 25 -10.57 -18.82 -10.35
C SER A 25 -10.70 -18.03 -11.64
N VAL A 26 -11.71 -17.17 -11.70
CA VAL A 26 -12.03 -16.29 -12.83
C VAL A 26 -12.07 -14.83 -12.40
N VAL A 27 -11.35 -14.49 -11.36
CA VAL A 27 -11.30 -13.13 -10.80
C VAL A 27 -10.75 -12.14 -11.82
N GLY A 28 -11.46 -11.01 -12.01
CA GLY A 28 -11.02 -9.96 -12.93
C GLY A 28 -11.19 -10.30 -14.42
N CYS A 29 -11.91 -11.38 -14.75
CA CYS A 29 -12.31 -11.69 -16.12
C CYS A 29 -13.66 -11.03 -16.44
N SER A 30 -13.88 -10.68 -17.71
CA SER A 30 -15.14 -10.10 -18.20
C SER A 30 -16.14 -11.17 -18.64
N LEU A 31 -16.21 -12.28 -17.92
CA LEU A 31 -17.10 -13.37 -18.26
C LEU A 31 -18.56 -12.92 -18.23
N GLN A 32 -19.31 -13.29 -19.25
CA GLN A 32 -20.73 -12.96 -19.36
C GLN A 32 -21.64 -14.02 -18.72
N GLU A 33 -21.18 -15.27 -18.71
CA GLU A 33 -21.95 -16.41 -18.23
C GLU A 33 -21.02 -17.60 -17.93
N MET A 34 -21.48 -18.52 -17.09
CA MET A 34 -20.82 -19.81 -16.91
C MET A 34 -21.15 -20.73 -18.11
N PRO A 35 -20.21 -21.63 -18.50
CA PRO A 35 -20.47 -22.58 -19.61
C PRO A 35 -21.51 -23.63 -19.23
N GLN A 36 -22.17 -24.15 -20.27
CA GLN A 36 -23.09 -25.27 -20.11
C GLN A 36 -22.37 -26.46 -19.45
N GLN A 37 -23.14 -27.17 -18.60
CA GLN A 37 -22.61 -28.37 -17.93
C GLN A 37 -21.46 -28.13 -16.94
N ILE A 38 -21.29 -26.86 -16.46
CA ILE A 38 -20.35 -26.59 -15.37
C ILE A 38 -20.63 -27.50 -14.15
N GLY A 39 -21.88 -27.88 -13.93
CA GLY A 39 -22.28 -28.82 -12.89
C GLY A 39 -21.69 -30.23 -13.02
N LYS A 40 -21.08 -30.59 -14.16
CA LYS A 40 -20.35 -31.86 -14.28
C LYS A 40 -19.06 -31.88 -13.50
N LEU A 41 -18.54 -30.70 -13.08
CA LEU A 41 -17.31 -30.58 -12.27
C LEU A 41 -17.60 -30.95 -10.79
N LYS A 42 -18.07 -32.16 -10.55
CA LYS A 42 -18.49 -32.60 -9.21
C LYS A 42 -17.39 -32.51 -8.15
N ASN A 43 -16.10 -32.55 -8.55
CA ASN A 43 -14.95 -32.47 -7.67
C ASN A 43 -14.50 -31.04 -7.40
N LEU A 44 -15.20 -30.02 -7.94
CA LEU A 44 -14.82 -28.62 -7.76
C LEU A 44 -14.98 -28.19 -6.29
N GLN A 45 -13.88 -27.77 -5.70
CA GLN A 45 -13.80 -27.34 -4.30
C GLN A 45 -13.87 -25.84 -4.16
N THR A 46 -13.24 -25.09 -5.07
CA THR A 46 -13.30 -23.60 -5.05
C THR A 46 -13.69 -23.05 -6.40
N LEU A 47 -14.62 -22.12 -6.39
CA LEU A 47 -15.06 -21.35 -7.54
C LEU A 47 -15.13 -19.88 -7.12
N SER A 48 -14.33 -19.03 -7.71
CA SER A 48 -14.27 -17.63 -7.29
C SER A 48 -15.55 -16.86 -7.60
N ASP A 49 -16.16 -17.10 -8.75
CA ASP A 49 -17.43 -16.47 -9.17
C ASP A 49 -18.26 -17.44 -10.01
N PHE A 50 -19.55 -17.47 -9.77
CA PHE A 50 -20.55 -18.15 -10.58
C PHE A 50 -21.44 -17.10 -11.28
N ILE A 51 -21.24 -16.90 -12.57
CA ILE A 51 -21.93 -15.85 -13.34
C ILE A 51 -23.18 -16.43 -13.98
N VAL A 52 -24.34 -15.91 -13.60
CA VAL A 52 -25.63 -16.33 -14.17
C VAL A 52 -25.85 -15.69 -15.53
N GLY A 53 -25.99 -16.50 -16.58
CA GLY A 53 -26.20 -16.05 -17.95
C GLY A 53 -27.59 -15.49 -18.22
N LYS A 54 -27.70 -14.71 -19.29
CA LYS A 54 -29.00 -14.15 -19.76
C LYS A 54 -29.89 -15.17 -20.47
N SER A 55 -29.28 -16.21 -21.05
CA SER A 55 -30.04 -17.27 -21.73
C SER A 55 -30.58 -18.25 -20.68
N GLY A 56 -31.89 -18.43 -20.65
CA GLY A 56 -32.60 -19.28 -19.66
C GLY A 56 -32.14 -20.74 -19.56
N PHE A 57 -31.21 -21.20 -20.41
CA PHE A 57 -30.63 -22.55 -20.38
C PHE A 57 -29.44 -22.68 -19.46
N LEU A 58 -28.83 -21.58 -19.02
CA LEU A 58 -27.58 -21.55 -18.25
C LEU A 58 -27.81 -21.02 -16.82
N GLY A 59 -28.75 -21.68 -16.15
CA GLY A 59 -29.25 -21.22 -14.88
C GLY A 59 -28.40 -21.57 -13.67
N ILE A 60 -28.67 -20.85 -12.60
CA ILE A 60 -28.10 -21.05 -11.25
C ILE A 60 -28.28 -22.49 -10.74
N LYS A 61 -29.23 -23.25 -11.29
CA LYS A 61 -29.53 -24.68 -10.99
C LYS A 61 -28.31 -25.62 -11.13
N GLU A 62 -27.34 -25.24 -11.97
CA GLU A 62 -26.08 -26.02 -12.14
C GLU A 62 -25.31 -26.14 -10.83
N LEU A 63 -25.45 -25.16 -9.91
CA LEU A 63 -24.87 -25.22 -8.57
C LEU A 63 -25.28 -26.47 -7.76
N LYS A 64 -26.48 -27.05 -8.04
CA LYS A 64 -26.95 -28.25 -7.37
C LYS A 64 -25.89 -29.35 -7.36
N HIS A 65 -25.19 -29.52 -8.48
CA HIS A 65 -24.26 -30.63 -8.69
C HIS A 65 -22.85 -30.41 -8.09
N LEU A 66 -22.52 -29.17 -7.73
CA LEU A 66 -21.23 -28.78 -7.16
C LEU A 66 -21.23 -28.96 -5.62
N SER A 67 -21.33 -30.21 -5.17
CA SER A 67 -21.52 -30.53 -3.73
C SER A 67 -20.26 -30.30 -2.89
N HIS A 68 -19.08 -30.30 -3.48
CA HIS A 68 -17.78 -30.15 -2.78
C HIS A 68 -17.29 -28.69 -2.65
N LEU A 69 -18.10 -27.71 -3.08
CA LEU A 69 -17.75 -26.30 -2.93
C LEU A 69 -17.50 -25.95 -1.46
N ARG A 70 -16.40 -25.23 -1.23
CA ARG A 70 -15.96 -24.78 0.10
C ARG A 70 -15.33 -23.38 0.06
N GLY A 71 -15.24 -22.75 1.24
CA GLY A 71 -14.63 -21.44 1.41
C GLY A 71 -15.53 -20.34 0.86
N LYS A 72 -14.99 -19.47 0.00
CA LYS A 72 -15.68 -18.30 -0.56
C LYS A 72 -16.25 -18.59 -1.94
N ILE A 73 -17.50 -18.16 -2.17
CA ILE A 73 -18.13 -18.15 -3.49
C ILE A 73 -18.88 -16.82 -3.71
N ARG A 74 -18.72 -16.25 -4.89
CA ARG A 74 -19.56 -15.17 -5.39
C ARG A 74 -20.55 -15.72 -6.41
N ILE A 75 -21.80 -15.30 -6.36
CA ILE A 75 -22.82 -15.60 -7.38
C ILE A 75 -23.22 -14.26 -7.99
N SER A 76 -22.84 -14.05 -9.24
CA SER A 76 -23.01 -12.77 -9.93
C SER A 76 -24.14 -12.82 -10.95
N GLN A 77 -24.67 -11.62 -11.29
CA GLN A 77 -25.77 -11.45 -12.24
C GLN A 77 -27.06 -12.16 -11.83
N LEU A 78 -27.37 -12.18 -10.54
CA LEU A 78 -28.62 -12.78 -10.02
C LEU A 78 -29.88 -12.13 -10.60
N LYS A 79 -29.79 -10.93 -11.21
CA LYS A 79 -30.86 -10.33 -12.01
C LYS A 79 -31.33 -11.20 -13.18
N ASN A 80 -30.48 -12.14 -13.63
CA ASN A 80 -30.82 -13.04 -14.76
C ASN A 80 -31.58 -14.30 -14.31
N VAL A 81 -31.78 -14.53 -13.03
CA VAL A 81 -32.62 -15.65 -12.53
C VAL A 81 -34.10 -15.26 -12.74
N VAL A 82 -34.70 -15.71 -13.82
CA VAL A 82 -36.11 -15.42 -14.16
C VAL A 82 -37.03 -16.49 -13.59
N ASN A 83 -36.62 -17.75 -13.60
CA ASN A 83 -37.41 -18.86 -13.10
C ASN A 83 -37.07 -19.15 -11.63
N ILE A 84 -38.05 -19.03 -10.78
CA ILE A 84 -37.94 -19.31 -9.33
C ILE A 84 -37.51 -20.75 -9.09
N GLN A 85 -37.92 -21.70 -9.93
CA GLN A 85 -37.52 -23.10 -9.82
C GLN A 85 -36.02 -23.29 -9.94
N ASP A 86 -35.32 -22.49 -10.75
CA ASP A 86 -33.85 -22.55 -10.87
C ASP A 86 -33.17 -22.12 -9.57
N ALA A 87 -33.74 -21.17 -8.83
CA ALA A 87 -33.24 -20.77 -7.50
C ALA A 87 -33.47 -21.89 -6.45
N ILE A 88 -34.62 -22.56 -6.50
CA ILE A 88 -34.91 -23.73 -5.67
C ILE A 88 -33.92 -24.87 -5.96
N ASP A 89 -33.73 -25.17 -7.25
CA ASP A 89 -32.84 -26.22 -7.71
C ASP A 89 -31.37 -25.97 -7.41
N ALA A 90 -30.93 -24.74 -7.32
CA ALA A 90 -29.56 -24.38 -6.92
C ALA A 90 -29.18 -24.96 -5.55
N ASN A 91 -30.17 -25.12 -4.68
CA ASN A 91 -30.10 -25.81 -3.39
C ASN A 91 -28.91 -25.42 -2.52
N LEU A 92 -28.75 -24.13 -2.28
CA LEU A 92 -27.63 -23.58 -1.50
C LEU A 92 -27.64 -24.08 -0.03
N ARG A 93 -28.78 -24.54 0.46
CA ARG A 93 -28.90 -25.14 1.80
C ARG A 93 -28.03 -26.39 2.02
N THR A 94 -27.63 -27.06 0.94
CA THR A 94 -26.78 -28.27 1.02
C THR A 94 -25.29 -27.99 0.97
N LYS A 95 -24.87 -26.74 0.81
CA LYS A 95 -23.45 -26.34 0.68
C LYS A 95 -22.81 -26.13 2.06
N LEU A 96 -22.61 -27.22 2.79
CA LEU A 96 -22.12 -27.25 4.18
C LEU A 96 -20.78 -26.54 4.41
N ASN A 97 -19.90 -26.57 3.40
CA ASN A 97 -18.51 -26.10 3.48
C ASN A 97 -18.29 -24.69 2.90
N VAL A 98 -19.35 -24.06 2.40
CA VAL A 98 -19.28 -22.65 1.99
C VAL A 98 -19.29 -21.79 3.24
N GLU A 99 -18.24 -21.03 3.43
CA GLU A 99 -18.03 -20.17 4.60
C GLU A 99 -18.38 -18.70 4.33
N GLU A 100 -18.14 -18.24 3.09
CA GLU A 100 -18.44 -16.88 2.65
C GLU A 100 -19.26 -16.93 1.35
N LEU A 101 -20.41 -16.27 1.35
CA LEU A 101 -21.31 -16.18 0.21
C LEU A 101 -21.53 -14.73 -0.16
N ILE A 102 -21.25 -14.38 -1.42
CA ILE A 102 -21.57 -13.08 -2.02
C ILE A 102 -22.66 -13.27 -3.05
N MET A 103 -23.78 -12.61 -2.86
CA MET A 103 -24.91 -12.59 -3.78
C MET A 103 -24.98 -11.23 -4.45
N HIS A 104 -24.68 -11.17 -5.77
CA HIS A 104 -24.62 -9.91 -6.50
C HIS A 104 -25.64 -9.87 -7.62
N TRP A 105 -26.53 -8.87 -7.60
CA TRP A 105 -27.54 -8.66 -8.64
C TRP A 105 -26.99 -7.86 -9.81
N SER A 106 -26.87 -6.60 -9.71
CA SER A 106 -26.20 -5.65 -10.64
C SER A 106 -26.41 -4.23 -10.12
N LYS A 107 -25.51 -3.35 -10.48
CA LYS A 107 -25.69 -1.90 -10.22
C LYS A 107 -26.68 -1.24 -11.22
N GLU A 108 -26.98 -1.88 -12.33
CA GLU A 108 -27.88 -1.36 -13.34
C GLU A 108 -29.34 -1.64 -12.94
N PHE A 109 -30.13 -0.57 -12.90
CA PHE A 109 -31.54 -0.59 -12.42
C PHE A 109 -32.57 -1.15 -13.41
N ASP A 110 -32.16 -1.69 -14.54
CA ASP A 110 -32.99 -2.24 -15.61
C ASP A 110 -33.62 -3.60 -15.31
N ASP A 111 -33.79 -3.93 -14.04
CA ASP A 111 -34.49 -5.16 -13.67
C ASP A 111 -35.99 -4.96 -13.72
N LEU A 112 -36.60 -5.27 -14.91
CA LEU A 112 -38.04 -5.16 -15.21
C LEU A 112 -38.89 -6.24 -14.53
N ARG A 113 -38.31 -7.17 -13.76
CA ARG A 113 -39.05 -8.22 -13.06
C ARG A 113 -39.95 -7.65 -11.99
N ASN A 114 -41.09 -8.36 -11.75
CA ASN A 114 -41.95 -8.07 -10.62
C ASN A 114 -41.23 -8.16 -9.29
N GLU A 115 -41.55 -7.32 -8.34
CA GLU A 115 -40.92 -7.27 -6.99
C GLU A 115 -41.07 -8.60 -6.24
N ASP A 116 -42.21 -9.29 -6.41
CA ASP A 116 -42.46 -10.60 -5.82
C ASP A 116 -41.44 -11.64 -6.30
N THR A 117 -41.14 -11.68 -7.60
CA THR A 117 -40.15 -12.57 -8.18
C THR A 117 -38.74 -12.33 -7.60
N LYS A 118 -38.37 -11.05 -7.40
CA LYS A 118 -37.08 -10.71 -6.79
C LYS A 118 -36.98 -11.22 -5.38
N MET A 119 -38.06 -11.05 -4.60
CA MET A 119 -38.16 -11.51 -3.22
C MET A 119 -38.11 -13.03 -3.13
N GLU A 120 -38.82 -13.73 -3.99
CA GLU A 120 -38.87 -15.20 -4.04
C GLU A 120 -37.51 -15.79 -4.44
N VAL A 121 -36.82 -15.20 -5.42
CA VAL A 121 -35.46 -15.63 -5.79
C VAL A 121 -34.52 -15.56 -4.57
N LEU A 122 -34.49 -14.46 -3.84
CA LEU A 122 -33.66 -14.34 -2.64
C LEU A 122 -34.15 -15.29 -1.51
N LEU A 123 -35.47 -15.49 -1.40
CA LEU A 123 -36.06 -16.41 -0.41
C LEU A 123 -35.54 -17.84 -0.61
N PHE A 124 -35.51 -18.34 -1.85
CA PHE A 124 -35.10 -19.70 -2.17
C PHE A 124 -33.58 -19.89 -2.28
N LEU A 125 -32.80 -18.81 -2.43
CA LEU A 125 -31.36 -18.86 -2.37
C LEU A 125 -30.80 -18.89 -0.92
N GLN A 126 -31.59 -19.31 0.03
CA GLN A 126 -31.16 -19.46 1.43
C GLN A 126 -29.94 -20.39 1.53
N PRO A 127 -28.80 -19.92 2.08
CA PRO A 127 -27.62 -20.75 2.27
C PRO A 127 -27.74 -21.68 3.48
N HIS A 128 -26.78 -22.59 3.63
CA HIS A 128 -26.67 -23.43 4.81
C HIS A 128 -26.32 -22.61 6.06
N THR A 129 -26.81 -23.05 7.23
CA THR A 129 -26.62 -22.35 8.52
C THR A 129 -25.17 -22.37 9.04
N SER A 130 -24.27 -23.13 8.38
CA SER A 130 -22.82 -23.09 8.66
C SER A 130 -22.10 -21.85 8.11
N LEU A 131 -22.81 -20.99 7.37
CA LEU A 131 -22.24 -19.80 6.75
C LEU A 131 -21.64 -18.85 7.82
N LYS A 132 -20.43 -18.34 7.55
CA LYS A 132 -19.73 -17.40 8.44
C LYS A 132 -19.91 -15.95 8.00
N LYS A 133 -19.96 -15.71 6.67
CA LYS A 133 -20.06 -14.38 6.08
C LYS A 133 -21.08 -14.37 4.95
N LEU A 134 -21.94 -13.35 4.96
CA LEU A 134 -22.95 -13.14 3.92
C LEU A 134 -22.89 -11.72 3.41
N ASN A 135 -22.74 -11.55 2.09
CA ASN A 135 -22.83 -10.27 1.41
C ASN A 135 -23.98 -10.31 0.40
N ILE A 136 -24.85 -9.31 0.45
CA ILE A 136 -25.94 -9.12 -0.50
C ILE A 136 -25.73 -7.78 -1.20
N GLU A 137 -25.50 -7.81 -2.51
CA GLU A 137 -25.13 -6.64 -3.30
C GLU A 137 -26.17 -6.36 -4.39
N GLY A 138 -26.74 -5.14 -4.40
CA GLY A 138 -27.64 -4.66 -5.44
C GLY A 138 -29.00 -5.35 -5.49
N PHE A 139 -29.49 -5.90 -4.36
CA PHE A 139 -30.81 -6.51 -4.31
C PHE A 139 -31.92 -5.48 -4.54
N GLY A 140 -32.79 -5.74 -5.51
CA GLY A 140 -33.81 -4.81 -5.97
C GLY A 140 -35.19 -4.96 -5.35
N GLY A 141 -35.40 -5.81 -4.34
CA GLY A 141 -36.69 -5.97 -3.61
C GLY A 141 -36.88 -4.91 -2.53
N ARG A 142 -38.11 -4.77 -2.03
CA ARG A 142 -38.43 -3.79 -0.98
C ARG A 142 -38.13 -4.25 0.43
N GLN A 143 -38.08 -5.55 0.65
CA GLN A 143 -37.83 -6.18 1.96
C GLN A 143 -36.92 -7.37 1.82
N PHE A 144 -36.28 -7.75 2.91
CA PHE A 144 -35.46 -8.95 2.97
C PHE A 144 -36.26 -10.15 3.47
N PRO A 145 -35.98 -11.38 2.99
CA PRO A 145 -36.61 -12.60 3.50
C PRO A 145 -36.19 -12.88 4.94
N LYS A 146 -37.12 -13.53 5.69
CA LYS A 146 -36.93 -13.80 7.13
C LYS A 146 -35.71 -14.65 7.48
N TRP A 147 -35.21 -15.47 6.55
CA TRP A 147 -34.06 -16.33 6.82
C TRP A 147 -32.77 -15.54 7.11
N ILE A 148 -32.65 -14.27 6.62
CA ILE A 148 -31.47 -13.43 6.88
C ILE A 148 -31.29 -13.11 8.36
N CYS A 149 -32.39 -13.08 9.11
CA CYS A 149 -32.41 -12.82 10.54
C CYS A 149 -32.73 -14.05 11.38
N ASP A 150 -32.63 -15.26 10.80
CA ASP A 150 -32.94 -16.51 11.50
C ASP A 150 -31.85 -16.82 12.56
N PRO A 151 -32.22 -16.97 13.83
CA PRO A 151 -31.27 -17.28 14.90
C PRO A 151 -30.49 -18.59 14.71
N SER A 152 -30.96 -19.50 13.82
CA SER A 152 -30.23 -20.75 13.51
C SER A 152 -28.85 -20.54 12.82
N TYR A 153 -28.54 -19.33 12.34
CA TYR A 153 -27.23 -19.03 11.78
C TYR A 153 -26.19 -18.79 12.88
N PHE A 154 -25.88 -19.82 13.67
CA PHE A 154 -24.92 -19.74 14.79
C PHE A 154 -23.48 -19.44 14.39
N LYS A 155 -23.12 -19.58 13.12
CA LYS A 155 -21.76 -19.31 12.63
C LYS A 155 -21.63 -18.00 11.91
N LEU A 156 -22.73 -17.29 11.67
CA LEU A 156 -22.72 -16.03 10.94
C LEU A 156 -22.14 -14.92 11.82
N VAL A 157 -20.93 -14.49 11.47
CA VAL A 157 -20.18 -13.46 12.20
C VAL A 157 -20.11 -12.13 11.45
N GLU A 158 -20.41 -12.14 10.14
CA GLU A 158 -20.34 -10.94 9.31
C GLU A 158 -21.49 -10.92 8.31
N LEU A 159 -22.20 -9.79 8.28
CA LEU A 159 -23.27 -9.52 7.33
C LEU A 159 -23.04 -8.17 6.66
N SER A 160 -23.12 -8.14 5.33
CA SER A 160 -22.97 -6.91 4.55
C SER A 160 -24.12 -6.77 3.57
N LEU A 161 -24.76 -5.61 3.57
CA LEU A 161 -25.85 -5.24 2.67
C LEU A 161 -25.44 -4.03 1.86
N TYR A 162 -25.17 -4.21 0.56
CA TYR A 162 -24.64 -3.17 -0.33
C TYR A 162 -25.63 -2.80 -1.43
N GLY A 163 -25.92 -1.50 -1.59
CA GLY A 163 -26.65 -0.98 -2.75
C GLY A 163 -28.07 -1.52 -2.93
N CYS A 164 -28.73 -1.94 -1.85
CA CYS A 164 -30.11 -2.43 -1.88
C CYS A 164 -31.10 -1.24 -1.83
N ILE A 165 -30.98 -0.33 -2.76
CA ILE A 165 -31.60 1.01 -2.76
C ILE A 165 -33.13 1.03 -2.68
N ARG A 166 -33.82 -0.05 -3.08
CA ARG A 166 -35.29 -0.13 -3.04
C ARG A 166 -35.82 -0.62 -1.70
N CYS A 167 -34.98 -1.18 -0.87
CA CYS A 167 -35.38 -1.62 0.47
C CYS A 167 -35.80 -0.43 1.33
N THR A 168 -36.99 -0.54 1.95
CA THR A 168 -37.56 0.53 2.77
C THR A 168 -37.32 0.32 4.27
N SER A 169 -36.89 -0.87 4.66
CA SER A 169 -36.57 -1.25 6.04
C SER A 169 -35.39 -2.19 6.09
N LEU A 170 -34.64 -2.16 7.19
CA LEU A 170 -33.57 -3.12 7.47
C LEU A 170 -34.17 -4.44 8.01
N PRO A 171 -33.50 -5.58 7.79
CA PRO A 171 -33.91 -6.84 8.39
C PRO A 171 -33.62 -6.85 9.90
N SER A 172 -34.36 -7.67 10.66
CA SER A 172 -34.28 -7.75 12.14
C SER A 172 -33.02 -8.50 12.60
N VAL A 173 -31.83 -8.05 12.18
CA VAL A 173 -30.56 -8.76 12.38
C VAL A 173 -30.04 -8.74 13.83
N GLY A 174 -30.65 -7.92 14.71
CA GLY A 174 -30.33 -7.94 16.14
C GLY A 174 -30.57 -9.27 16.82
N GLN A 175 -31.33 -10.17 16.17
CA GLN A 175 -31.60 -11.53 16.65
C GLN A 175 -30.49 -12.54 16.33
N LEU A 176 -29.55 -12.21 15.45
CA LEU A 176 -28.43 -13.08 15.09
C LEU A 176 -27.46 -13.23 16.28
N PRO A 177 -27.30 -14.44 16.85
CA PRO A 177 -26.67 -14.58 18.17
C PRO A 177 -25.17 -14.32 18.21
N PHE A 178 -24.47 -14.53 17.08
CA PHE A 178 -23.00 -14.41 17.00
C PHE A 178 -22.53 -13.38 15.98
N LEU A 179 -23.43 -12.53 15.47
CA LEU A 179 -23.05 -11.47 14.54
C LEU A 179 -22.12 -10.47 15.21
N LYS A 180 -20.91 -10.32 14.67
CA LYS A 180 -19.86 -9.44 15.17
C LYS A 180 -19.70 -8.19 14.33
N ARG A 181 -19.84 -8.30 13.01
CA ARG A 181 -19.66 -7.18 12.06
C ARG A 181 -20.86 -7.04 11.17
N LEU A 182 -21.37 -5.81 11.09
CA LEU A 182 -22.52 -5.46 10.26
C LEU A 182 -22.21 -4.21 9.44
N PHE A 183 -22.27 -4.36 8.10
CA PHE A 183 -22.07 -3.27 7.15
C PHE A 183 -23.33 -3.04 6.35
N ILE A 184 -23.79 -1.81 6.32
CA ILE A 184 -25.00 -1.39 5.61
C ILE A 184 -24.63 -0.18 4.75
N GLU A 185 -24.69 -0.34 3.44
CA GLU A 185 -24.28 0.69 2.48
C GLU A 185 -25.30 0.87 1.37
N GLY A 186 -25.60 2.13 1.01
CA GLY A 186 -26.40 2.46 -0.17
C GLY A 186 -27.84 1.98 -0.08
N MET A 187 -28.48 2.09 1.09
CA MET A 187 -29.88 1.74 1.32
C MET A 187 -30.76 3.00 1.21
N ASP A 188 -30.86 3.59 0.02
CA ASP A 188 -31.51 4.90 -0.20
C ASP A 188 -33.00 4.92 0.18
N GLY A 189 -33.68 3.78 0.18
CA GLY A 189 -35.11 3.71 0.57
C GLY A 189 -35.35 3.77 2.08
N VAL A 190 -34.33 3.58 2.92
CA VAL A 190 -34.45 3.50 4.37
C VAL A 190 -34.43 4.91 4.98
N ARG A 191 -35.57 5.35 5.51
CA ARG A 191 -35.73 6.67 6.17
C ARG A 191 -35.54 6.62 7.68
N ARG A 192 -35.82 5.46 8.28
CA ARG A 192 -35.74 5.23 9.71
C ARG A 192 -35.11 3.88 9.99
N VAL A 193 -34.20 3.82 10.94
CA VAL A 193 -33.71 2.60 11.56
C VAL A 193 -34.38 2.53 12.94
N GLY A 194 -35.36 1.66 13.06
CA GLY A 194 -36.20 1.57 14.25
C GLY A 194 -35.95 0.31 15.08
N LEU A 195 -36.82 0.06 16.05
CA LEU A 195 -36.75 -1.15 16.91
C LEU A 195 -36.95 -2.46 16.11
N GLU A 196 -37.56 -2.41 14.96
CA GLU A 196 -37.68 -3.53 14.03
C GLU A 196 -36.32 -4.09 13.59
N PHE A 197 -35.30 -3.27 13.52
CA PHE A 197 -33.92 -3.67 13.22
C PHE A 197 -33.31 -4.56 14.33
N GLU A 198 -33.73 -4.32 15.58
CA GLU A 198 -33.33 -5.14 16.72
C GLU A 198 -34.05 -6.48 16.77
N GLY A 199 -35.25 -6.55 16.20
CA GLY A 199 -36.12 -7.71 16.23
C GLY A 199 -36.99 -7.78 17.47
N GLN A 200 -37.71 -8.91 17.64
CA GLN A 200 -38.54 -9.11 18.83
C GLN A 200 -37.65 -9.26 20.09
N VAL A 201 -37.81 -8.34 21.02
CA VAL A 201 -37.11 -8.39 22.31
C VAL A 201 -37.67 -9.57 23.10
N SER A 202 -36.89 -10.62 23.22
CA SER A 202 -37.21 -11.73 24.14
C SER A 202 -36.79 -11.35 25.57
N LEU A 203 -37.53 -11.80 26.57
CA LEU A 203 -37.16 -11.61 27.97
C LEU A 203 -35.77 -12.19 28.33
N TYR A 204 -35.22 -13.08 27.47
CA TYR A 204 -33.97 -13.80 27.71
C TYR A 204 -32.83 -13.45 26.75
N ALA A 205 -33.05 -12.70 25.68
CA ALA A 205 -32.04 -12.40 24.68
C ALA A 205 -32.01 -10.90 24.34
N LYS A 206 -30.88 -10.28 24.62
CA LYS A 206 -30.63 -8.88 24.25
C LYS A 206 -30.33 -8.78 22.76
N PRO A 207 -30.81 -7.74 22.07
CA PRO A 207 -30.44 -7.53 20.66
C PRO A 207 -28.93 -7.27 20.54
N PHE A 208 -28.35 -7.72 19.43
CA PHE A 208 -26.95 -7.51 19.09
C PHE A 208 -25.95 -7.98 20.14
N GLN A 209 -26.17 -9.16 20.73
CA GLN A 209 -25.38 -9.69 21.86
C GLN A 209 -23.87 -9.73 21.64
N CYS A 210 -23.42 -9.95 20.39
CA CYS A 210 -22.01 -10.11 20.04
C CYS A 210 -21.51 -9.05 19.06
N LEU A 211 -22.32 -8.02 18.73
CA LEU A 211 -21.94 -7.03 17.73
C LEU A 211 -20.80 -6.15 18.24
N GLU A 212 -19.68 -6.23 17.53
CA GLU A 212 -18.45 -5.50 17.82
C GLU A 212 -18.24 -4.29 16.89
N SER A 213 -18.71 -4.38 15.63
CA SER A 213 -18.55 -3.34 14.62
C SER A 213 -19.82 -3.13 13.82
N LEU A 214 -20.25 -1.87 13.72
CA LEU A 214 -21.43 -1.43 12.98
C LEU A 214 -21.06 -0.26 12.10
N CYS A 215 -21.31 -0.39 10.79
CA CYS A 215 -21.09 0.65 9.80
C CYS A 215 -22.38 0.92 9.01
N PHE A 216 -22.74 2.20 8.94
CA PHE A 216 -23.73 2.73 8.02
C PHE A 216 -23.04 3.67 7.04
N GLU A 217 -23.17 3.42 5.75
CA GLU A 217 -22.53 4.21 4.71
C GLU A 217 -23.49 4.53 3.58
N ASN A 218 -23.44 5.75 3.04
CA ASN A 218 -24.21 6.19 1.89
C ASN A 218 -25.73 5.96 2.04
N MET A 219 -26.30 6.27 3.22
CA MET A 219 -27.72 6.17 3.55
C MET A 219 -28.43 7.50 3.29
N LYS A 220 -28.74 7.80 2.03
CA LYS A 220 -29.14 9.16 1.58
C LYS A 220 -30.42 9.68 2.24
N GLU A 221 -31.42 8.82 2.46
CA GLU A 221 -32.70 9.21 3.02
C GLU A 221 -32.83 8.96 4.53
N TRP A 222 -31.81 8.41 5.16
CA TRP A 222 -31.85 8.08 6.59
C TRP A 222 -31.86 9.33 7.47
N LYS A 223 -32.92 9.45 8.32
CA LYS A 223 -33.15 10.63 9.19
C LYS A 223 -33.10 10.31 10.67
N GLU A 224 -33.56 9.13 11.04
CA GLU A 224 -33.82 8.78 12.42
C GLU A 224 -33.28 7.41 12.76
N TRP A 225 -32.71 7.30 13.96
CA TRP A 225 -32.31 6.03 14.56
C TRP A 225 -33.01 5.87 15.94
N SER A 226 -33.72 4.76 16.14
CA SER A 226 -34.35 4.40 17.39
C SER A 226 -33.78 3.07 17.87
N TRP A 227 -33.49 2.94 19.15
CA TRP A 227 -32.84 1.80 19.75
C TRP A 227 -33.42 1.52 21.15
N SER A 228 -33.29 0.25 21.62
CA SER A 228 -33.58 -0.09 23.00
C SER A 228 -32.39 0.20 23.92
N ARG A 229 -32.64 0.37 25.21
CA ARG A 229 -31.58 0.73 26.18
C ARG A 229 -30.47 -0.33 26.28
N GLU A 230 -30.78 -1.57 25.95
CA GLU A 230 -29.85 -2.68 26.12
C GLU A 230 -29.09 -3.07 24.85
N SER A 231 -29.39 -2.41 23.75
CA SER A 231 -28.74 -2.63 22.46
C SER A 231 -27.30 -2.18 22.49
N PHE A 232 -26.48 -2.83 21.68
CA PHE A 232 -25.09 -2.41 21.40
C PHE A 232 -24.15 -2.42 22.62
N SER A 233 -24.43 -3.21 23.65
CA SER A 233 -23.62 -3.26 24.89
C SER A 233 -22.16 -3.72 24.66
N ARG A 234 -21.88 -4.43 23.58
CA ARG A 234 -20.52 -4.89 23.18
C ARG A 234 -19.95 -4.17 21.96
N LEU A 235 -20.62 -3.15 21.46
CA LEU A 235 -20.17 -2.43 20.29
C LEU A 235 -18.85 -1.71 20.59
N LEU A 236 -17.82 -2.04 19.84
CA LEU A 236 -16.47 -1.46 19.93
C LEU A 236 -16.25 -0.36 18.90
N GLN A 237 -16.86 -0.50 17.71
CA GLN A 237 -16.68 0.41 16.60
C GLN A 237 -18.04 0.79 15.98
N LEU A 238 -18.28 2.10 15.87
CA LEU A 238 -19.43 2.68 15.19
C LEU A 238 -18.95 3.65 14.13
N GLU A 239 -19.34 3.39 12.88
CA GLU A 239 -19.01 4.23 11.73
C GLU A 239 -20.30 4.68 11.03
N ILE A 240 -20.43 5.97 10.78
CA ILE A 240 -21.55 6.57 10.05
C ILE A 240 -20.94 7.48 8.98
N LYS A 241 -21.10 7.08 7.71
CA LYS A 241 -20.46 7.77 6.57
C LYS A 241 -21.48 8.12 5.50
N ASP A 242 -21.35 9.30 4.92
CA ASP A 242 -22.18 9.74 3.78
C ASP A 242 -23.69 9.62 4.06
N CYS A 243 -24.14 10.02 5.24
CA CYS A 243 -25.53 10.01 5.67
C CYS A 243 -26.07 11.45 5.82
N PRO A 244 -26.36 12.13 4.68
CA PRO A 244 -26.56 13.58 4.67
C PRO A 244 -27.82 14.08 5.39
N ARG A 245 -28.82 13.23 5.61
CA ARG A 245 -30.10 13.60 6.25
C ARG A 245 -30.22 13.14 7.71
N LEU A 246 -29.21 12.44 8.25
CA LEU A 246 -29.25 12.02 9.65
C LEU A 246 -29.28 13.24 10.57
N SER A 247 -30.36 13.40 11.34
CA SER A 247 -30.58 14.62 12.13
C SER A 247 -30.95 14.37 13.58
N LYS A 248 -31.26 13.13 13.99
CA LYS A 248 -31.67 12.79 15.34
C LYS A 248 -30.59 12.06 16.13
N LYS A 249 -30.79 11.91 17.44
CA LYS A 249 -29.81 11.42 18.43
C LYS A 249 -29.16 10.09 18.06
N LEU A 250 -27.89 9.91 18.47
CA LEU A 250 -27.18 8.63 18.44
C LEU A 250 -27.44 7.83 19.74
N PRO A 251 -27.22 6.51 19.74
CA PRO A 251 -27.35 5.69 20.95
C PRO A 251 -26.51 6.23 22.11
N THR A 252 -27.13 6.39 23.29
CA THR A 252 -26.49 7.04 24.46
C THR A 252 -25.73 6.09 25.37
N HIS A 253 -25.98 4.77 25.27
CA HIS A 253 -25.44 3.77 26.19
C HIS A 253 -24.37 2.88 25.57
N LEU A 254 -23.45 3.46 24.79
CA LEU A 254 -22.37 2.75 24.11
C LEU A 254 -21.14 2.59 25.02
N THR A 255 -21.31 1.88 26.14
CA THR A 255 -20.29 1.82 27.22
C THR A 255 -19.01 1.10 26.83
N SER A 256 -19.05 0.21 25.83
CA SER A 256 -17.88 -0.51 25.33
C SER A 256 -17.22 0.14 24.12
N LEU A 257 -17.80 1.25 23.60
CA LEU A 257 -17.34 1.87 22.37
C LEU A 257 -15.91 2.38 22.47
N VAL A 258 -15.05 1.89 21.59
CA VAL A 258 -13.63 2.25 21.52
C VAL A 258 -13.38 3.27 20.41
N ARG A 259 -14.08 3.13 19.27
CA ARG A 259 -13.96 4.00 18.11
C ARG A 259 -15.33 4.50 17.64
N LEU A 260 -15.45 5.82 17.50
CA LEU A 260 -16.60 6.49 16.87
C LEU A 260 -16.10 7.29 15.68
N GLU A 261 -16.69 7.04 14.51
CA GLU A 261 -16.40 7.80 13.30
C GLU A 261 -17.70 8.33 12.69
N ILE A 262 -17.76 9.63 12.43
CA ILE A 262 -18.86 10.30 11.73
C ILE A 262 -18.27 11.10 10.58
N ASN A 263 -18.63 10.76 9.35
CA ASN A 263 -18.02 11.32 8.15
C ASN A 263 -19.10 11.76 7.16
N ASN A 264 -18.98 12.99 6.65
CA ASN A 264 -19.86 13.56 5.63
C ASN A 264 -21.36 13.46 5.99
N CYS A 265 -21.69 13.87 7.21
CA CYS A 265 -23.06 13.91 7.72
C CYS A 265 -23.43 15.36 8.08
N PRO A 266 -23.65 16.26 7.11
CA PRO A 266 -23.75 17.70 7.31
C PRO A 266 -24.97 18.15 8.12
N GLU A 267 -26.07 17.42 8.09
CA GLU A 267 -27.29 17.72 8.84
C GLU A 267 -27.26 17.20 10.29
N THR A 268 -26.24 16.46 10.65
CA THR A 268 -26.12 15.89 12.01
C THR A 268 -25.92 17.00 13.02
N MET A 269 -26.98 17.29 13.78
CA MET A 269 -26.98 18.23 14.93
C MET A 269 -26.96 17.47 16.26
N VAL A 270 -26.42 16.26 16.27
CA VAL A 270 -26.55 15.34 17.39
C VAL A 270 -25.47 15.62 18.42
N PRO A 271 -25.83 15.89 19.69
CA PRO A 271 -24.86 15.86 20.75
C PRO A 271 -24.27 14.43 20.78
N LEU A 272 -22.96 14.35 20.83
CA LEU A 272 -22.30 13.08 21.03
C LEU A 272 -22.77 12.47 22.35
N PRO A 273 -22.84 11.13 22.48
CA PRO A 273 -23.23 10.48 23.72
C PRO A 273 -22.35 10.98 24.87
N THR A 274 -22.97 11.44 25.96
CA THR A 274 -22.27 12.07 27.08
C THR A 274 -21.43 11.09 27.92
N HIS A 275 -21.65 9.78 27.75
CA HIS A 275 -20.98 8.75 28.55
C HIS A 275 -20.38 7.66 27.66
N LEU A 276 -19.11 7.85 27.27
CA LEU A 276 -18.32 6.92 26.47
C LEU A 276 -17.02 6.54 27.23
N PRO A 277 -17.10 5.73 28.29
CA PRO A 277 -15.97 5.49 29.21
C PRO A 277 -14.79 4.73 28.55
N SER A 278 -15.07 3.96 27.50
CA SER A 278 -14.07 3.13 26.79
C SER A 278 -13.52 3.80 25.54
N LEU A 279 -13.98 5.01 25.20
CA LEU A 279 -13.61 5.68 23.95
C LEU A 279 -12.12 5.97 23.89
N LYS A 280 -11.49 5.55 22.79
CA LYS A 280 -10.09 5.83 22.45
C LYS A 280 -9.95 6.65 21.18
N GLU A 281 -10.83 6.48 20.22
CA GLU A 281 -10.80 7.20 18.96
C GLU A 281 -12.13 7.90 18.69
N LEU A 282 -12.06 9.21 18.39
CA LEU A 282 -13.17 10.04 17.94
C LEU A 282 -12.78 10.73 16.64
N ASN A 283 -13.43 10.36 15.55
CA ASN A 283 -13.16 10.87 14.22
C ASN A 283 -14.41 11.61 13.71
N ILE A 284 -14.29 12.90 13.40
CA ILE A 284 -15.37 13.73 12.89
C ILE A 284 -14.90 14.41 11.61
N TYR A 285 -15.55 14.08 10.49
CA TYR A 285 -15.15 14.56 9.18
C TYR A 285 -16.36 15.19 8.47
N TYR A 286 -16.20 16.39 7.93
CA TYR A 286 -17.22 17.07 7.10
C TYR A 286 -18.62 17.14 7.75
N CYS A 287 -18.69 17.45 9.05
CA CYS A 287 -19.93 17.55 9.82
C CYS A 287 -20.09 18.94 10.47
N PRO A 288 -20.27 20.03 9.69
CA PRO A 288 -20.19 21.40 10.18
C PRO A 288 -21.23 21.76 11.25
N LYS A 289 -22.42 21.13 11.23
CA LYS A 289 -23.48 21.41 12.21
C LYS A 289 -23.26 20.77 13.59
N MET A 290 -22.26 19.91 13.74
CA MET A 290 -21.89 19.34 15.04
C MET A 290 -21.17 20.34 15.96
N MET A 291 -20.55 21.38 15.41
CA MET A 291 -19.74 22.38 16.14
C MET A 291 -20.44 23.08 17.29
N PRO A 292 -21.68 23.60 17.15
CA PRO A 292 -22.34 24.32 18.24
C PRO A 292 -22.64 23.49 19.48
N LEU A 293 -22.54 22.19 19.38
CA LEU A 293 -22.91 21.23 20.41
C LEU A 293 -21.74 20.78 21.30
N TRP A 294 -20.51 21.19 20.92
CA TRP A 294 -19.30 20.80 21.65
C TRP A 294 -19.23 21.47 23.06
N SER A 295 -19.85 22.64 23.25
CA SER A 295 -19.98 23.28 24.56
C SER A 295 -20.84 22.49 25.56
N SER A 296 -21.66 21.53 25.10
CA SER A 296 -22.49 20.67 25.94
C SER A 296 -21.83 19.36 26.35
N PHE A 297 -20.58 19.12 25.93
CA PHE A 297 -19.79 17.93 26.32
C PHE A 297 -19.42 18.03 27.79
N ALA A 298 -20.12 17.31 28.65
CA ALA A 298 -19.70 17.03 30.00
C ALA A 298 -19.16 15.61 30.06
N PHE A 299 -17.89 15.41 29.77
CA PHE A 299 -17.16 14.27 30.27
C PHE A 299 -17.04 14.46 31.79
N ASP A 300 -17.86 13.79 32.55
CA ASP A 300 -17.71 13.78 33.99
C ASP A 300 -16.59 12.78 34.36
N PRO A 301 -15.37 13.24 34.66
CA PRO A 301 -14.24 12.38 35.00
C PRO A 301 -14.38 11.69 36.36
N PHE A 302 -15.43 12.06 37.15
CA PHE A 302 -15.55 11.66 38.57
C PHE A 302 -16.55 10.52 38.84
N THR A 303 -17.40 10.13 37.89
CA THR A 303 -18.45 9.13 38.14
C THR A 303 -18.07 7.68 38.03
N SER A 304 -16.83 7.32 37.67
CA SER A 304 -16.41 5.93 37.48
C SER A 304 -15.44 5.35 38.52
N VAL A 305 -15.16 6.08 39.63
CA VAL A 305 -14.38 5.48 40.72
C VAL A 305 -15.33 4.87 41.77
N LYS A 306 -16.03 3.83 41.38
CA LYS A 306 -16.41 2.81 42.39
C LYS A 306 -15.20 1.93 42.64
N ARG A 307 -14.65 2.06 43.85
CA ARG A 307 -13.60 1.22 44.42
C ARG A 307 -13.96 -0.28 44.26
N GLY A 308 -13.38 -0.88 43.28
CA GLY A 308 -13.36 -2.33 43.06
C GLY A 308 -11.96 -2.63 42.51
N SER A 309 -11.19 -3.30 43.35
CA SER A 309 -9.83 -3.76 43.10
C SER A 309 -9.65 -4.37 41.71
N ARG A 310 -9.03 -3.62 40.79
CA ARG A 310 -8.41 -4.14 39.58
C ARG A 310 -7.06 -3.48 39.39
N SER A 311 -6.10 -4.27 38.98
CA SER A 311 -4.70 -3.99 38.84
C SER A 311 -4.39 -2.67 38.08
N ALA A 312 -3.40 -1.93 38.56
CA ALA A 312 -2.95 -0.62 38.10
C ALA A 312 -2.35 -0.56 36.69
N THR A 313 -2.60 -1.53 35.82
CA THR A 313 -1.98 -1.64 34.48
C THR A 313 -2.85 -1.17 33.33
N ASP A 314 -4.14 -0.82 33.53
CA ASP A 314 -5.07 -0.48 32.43
C ASP A 314 -5.38 1.03 32.31
N ILE A 315 -4.65 1.93 32.99
CA ILE A 315 -4.99 3.36 33.08
C ILE A 315 -4.33 4.21 31.97
N THR A 316 -3.62 3.64 31.03
CA THR A 316 -2.78 4.37 30.06
C THR A 316 -3.39 4.63 28.68
N SER A 317 -4.65 4.31 28.43
CA SER A 317 -5.25 4.58 27.11
C SER A 317 -5.73 6.02 26.96
N GLY A 318 -4.98 6.83 26.22
CA GLY A 318 -5.35 8.19 25.84
C GLY A 318 -6.48 8.25 24.82
N ILE A 319 -7.04 9.44 24.64
CA ILE A 319 -8.05 9.74 23.61
C ILE A 319 -7.34 10.29 22.37
N TYR A 320 -7.74 9.84 21.19
CA TYR A 320 -7.33 10.34 19.89
C TYR A 320 -8.53 11.07 19.26
N LEU A 321 -8.36 12.35 18.99
CA LEU A 321 -9.38 13.19 18.34
C LEU A 321 -8.91 13.58 16.95
N ARG A 322 -9.70 13.27 15.93
CA ARG A 322 -9.47 13.71 14.55
C ARG A 322 -10.66 14.51 14.04
N ILE A 323 -10.36 15.67 13.51
CA ILE A 323 -11.33 16.63 12.97
C ILE A 323 -10.93 16.95 11.54
N ASN A 324 -11.84 16.83 10.58
CA ASN A 324 -11.54 17.16 9.20
C ASN A 324 -12.72 17.89 8.52
N GLY A 325 -12.43 18.88 7.68
CA GLY A 325 -13.41 19.52 6.81
C GLY A 325 -14.47 20.35 7.58
N MET A 326 -14.11 20.93 8.71
CA MET A 326 -15.03 21.72 9.55
C MET A 326 -14.97 23.21 9.16
N SER A 327 -15.80 23.61 8.22
CA SER A 327 -15.79 24.97 7.65
C SER A 327 -16.16 26.10 8.63
N GLY A 328 -16.75 25.77 9.76
CA GLY A 328 -17.10 26.74 10.82
C GLY A 328 -16.15 26.74 12.02
N LEU A 329 -15.06 26.04 11.97
CA LEU A 329 -14.07 25.95 13.05
C LEU A 329 -13.08 27.10 12.94
N PHE A 330 -13.28 28.18 13.69
CA PHE A 330 -12.35 29.32 13.77
C PHE A 330 -11.26 29.10 14.82
N ARG A 331 -11.59 28.45 15.92
CA ARG A 331 -10.71 28.07 17.03
C ARG A 331 -11.30 26.92 17.84
N LEU A 332 -10.47 26.26 18.63
CA LEU A 332 -10.91 25.27 19.59
C LEU A 332 -11.26 25.93 20.92
N GLU A 333 -12.50 25.78 21.35
CA GLU A 333 -12.95 26.37 22.61
C GLU A 333 -12.29 25.69 23.83
N GLN A 334 -11.83 26.48 24.79
CA GLN A 334 -11.18 25.99 26.01
C GLN A 334 -12.07 25.05 26.84
N LYS A 335 -13.40 25.30 26.87
CA LYS A 335 -14.35 24.40 27.54
C LYS A 335 -14.35 23.00 26.94
N PHE A 336 -14.30 22.89 25.60
CA PHE A 336 -14.21 21.62 24.89
C PHE A 336 -12.91 20.89 25.22
N LEU A 337 -11.79 21.61 25.17
CA LEU A 337 -10.47 20.99 25.46
C LEU A 337 -10.38 20.49 26.90
N ARG A 338 -10.93 21.22 27.86
CA ARG A 338 -11.00 20.80 29.28
C ARG A 338 -11.89 19.58 29.49
N SER A 339 -12.87 19.34 28.62
CA SER A 339 -13.71 18.14 28.69
C SER A 339 -12.98 16.86 28.23
N LEU A 340 -11.79 16.98 27.64
CA LEU A 340 -10.97 15.88 27.16
C LEU A 340 -9.61 15.78 27.90
N PRO A 341 -9.58 15.61 29.23
CA PRO A 341 -8.35 15.66 30.02
C PRO A 341 -7.36 14.53 29.68
N ARG A 342 -7.82 13.48 28.98
CA ARG A 342 -7.00 12.34 28.53
C ARG A 342 -6.62 12.42 27.05
N LEU A 343 -6.81 13.58 26.40
CA LEU A 343 -6.45 13.79 25.01
C LEU A 343 -4.94 13.66 24.82
N GLN A 344 -4.52 12.70 24.02
CA GLN A 344 -3.11 12.46 23.70
C GLN A 344 -2.76 12.82 22.26
N LEU A 345 -3.70 12.68 21.34
CA LEU A 345 -3.51 13.02 19.94
C LEU A 345 -4.65 13.92 19.46
N LEU A 346 -4.29 15.04 18.86
CA LEU A 346 -5.20 15.96 18.18
C LEU A 346 -4.77 16.10 16.72
N GLU A 347 -5.65 15.75 15.80
CA GLU A 347 -5.48 16.00 14.37
C GLU A 347 -6.60 16.93 13.88
N ILE A 348 -6.21 18.01 13.22
CA ILE A 348 -7.13 18.95 12.57
C ILE A 348 -6.75 19.07 11.12
N ASP A 349 -7.67 18.71 10.23
CA ASP A 349 -7.39 18.68 8.81
C ASP A 349 -8.47 19.43 8.01
N ASN A 350 -8.06 20.13 6.95
CA ASN A 350 -8.95 20.84 6.02
C ASN A 350 -10.01 21.74 6.70
N SER A 351 -9.67 22.35 7.84
CA SER A 351 -10.54 23.31 8.55
C SER A 351 -10.15 24.73 8.14
N GLY A 352 -10.59 25.13 6.93
CA GLY A 352 -10.12 26.32 6.24
C GLY A 352 -10.44 27.67 6.93
N ALA A 353 -11.35 27.70 7.90
CA ALA A 353 -11.67 28.90 8.69
C ALA A 353 -10.80 29.03 9.96
N LEU A 354 -9.95 28.04 10.26
CA LEU A 354 -9.14 28.02 11.47
C LEU A 354 -8.05 29.09 11.39
N GLU A 355 -8.16 30.14 12.18
CA GLU A 355 -7.21 31.26 12.26
C GLU A 355 -6.16 31.06 13.35
N CYS A 356 -6.58 30.46 14.46
CA CYS A 356 -5.77 30.16 15.63
C CYS A 356 -6.23 28.84 16.24
N LEU A 357 -5.31 28.04 16.79
CA LEU A 357 -5.71 26.75 17.39
C LEU A 357 -6.50 26.96 18.68
N TRP A 358 -6.01 27.80 19.58
CA TRP A 358 -6.59 28.07 20.90
C TRP A 358 -6.13 29.42 21.49
N GLU A 359 -6.88 29.93 22.44
CA GLU A 359 -6.53 31.15 23.16
C GLU A 359 -5.37 30.93 24.16
N ASN A 360 -5.40 29.83 24.88
CA ASN A 360 -4.33 29.39 25.77
C ASN A 360 -4.27 27.87 25.81
N GLY A 361 -3.07 27.29 25.68
CA GLY A 361 -2.82 25.83 25.74
C GLY A 361 -3.01 25.21 27.15
N LEU A 362 -3.59 25.95 28.12
CA LEU A 362 -3.83 25.49 29.49
C LEU A 362 -4.94 24.42 29.50
N GLY A 363 -4.63 23.25 29.98
CA GLY A 363 -5.60 22.15 30.14
C GLY A 363 -5.34 20.93 29.26
N LEU A 364 -4.35 20.96 28.34
CA LEU A 364 -3.96 19.84 27.48
C LEU A 364 -2.66 19.17 27.97
N GLY A 365 -2.48 19.06 29.28
CA GLY A 365 -1.25 18.51 29.87
C GLY A 365 -0.86 17.08 29.40
N ASN A 366 -1.81 16.33 28.85
CA ASN A 366 -1.55 14.98 28.33
C ASN A 366 -1.39 14.92 26.80
N LEU A 367 -1.53 16.05 26.10
CA LEU A 367 -1.39 16.08 24.64
C LEU A 367 0.08 15.81 24.25
N ALA A 368 0.31 14.68 23.65
CA ALA A 368 1.63 14.27 23.19
C ALA A 368 1.85 14.48 21.69
N SER A 369 0.78 14.47 20.89
CA SER A 369 0.85 14.59 19.44
C SER A 369 -0.18 15.60 18.93
N LEU A 370 0.30 16.55 18.14
CA LEU A 370 -0.52 17.57 17.46
C LEU A 370 -0.22 17.55 15.97
N ARG A 371 -1.27 17.40 15.15
CA ARG A 371 -1.18 17.51 13.69
C ARG A 371 -2.20 18.50 13.19
N VAL A 372 -1.77 19.46 12.40
CA VAL A 372 -2.61 20.47 11.76
C VAL A 372 -2.31 20.48 10.27
N SER A 373 -3.33 20.26 9.43
CA SER A 373 -3.15 20.17 8.00
C SER A 373 -4.29 20.86 7.23
N GLY A 374 -3.96 21.49 6.11
CA GLY A 374 -4.97 22.09 5.23
C GLY A 374 -5.75 23.25 5.84
N CYS A 375 -5.21 23.91 6.87
CA CYS A 375 -5.83 25.05 7.54
C CYS A 375 -5.29 26.36 6.97
N ASN A 376 -5.79 26.75 5.79
CA ASN A 376 -5.21 27.85 5.01
C ASN A 376 -5.34 29.25 5.64
N GLN A 377 -6.23 29.45 6.60
CA GLN A 377 -6.35 30.71 7.33
C GLN A 377 -5.51 30.73 8.62
N LEU A 378 -4.83 29.65 8.96
CA LEU A 378 -4.03 29.57 10.17
C LEU A 378 -2.82 30.51 10.06
N VAL A 379 -2.84 31.57 10.88
CA VAL A 379 -1.77 32.57 10.96
C VAL A 379 -0.78 32.22 12.09
N SER A 380 -1.30 31.69 13.20
CA SER A 380 -0.49 31.33 14.36
C SER A 380 -1.05 30.12 15.10
N LEU A 381 -0.19 29.44 15.86
CA LEU A 381 -0.59 28.32 16.70
C LEU A 381 -1.21 28.74 18.04
N GLY A 382 -1.05 30.01 18.45
CA GLY A 382 -1.60 30.58 19.68
C GLY A 382 -1.47 32.11 19.69
N GLU A 383 -2.12 32.80 20.63
CA GLU A 383 -1.99 34.24 20.77
C GLU A 383 -0.58 34.63 21.28
N GLU A 384 -0.03 35.73 20.78
CA GLU A 384 1.39 36.12 20.85
C GLU A 384 2.00 36.25 22.26
N GLU A 385 1.21 36.40 23.32
CA GLU A 385 1.71 36.67 24.68
C GLU A 385 1.66 35.49 25.66
N VAL A 386 1.08 34.38 25.30
CA VAL A 386 0.93 33.20 26.15
C VAL A 386 1.67 32.02 25.58
N GLN A 387 2.37 31.26 26.42
CA GLN A 387 3.01 29.98 26.10
C GLN A 387 2.04 29.09 25.30
N GLY A 388 2.16 29.15 23.98
CA GLY A 388 1.10 28.74 23.06
C GLY A 388 0.88 27.25 22.86
N LEU A 389 1.79 26.38 23.27
CA LEU A 389 1.64 24.94 23.10
C LEU A 389 1.70 24.20 24.44
N PRO A 390 1.00 23.07 24.60
CA PRO A 390 1.12 22.21 25.77
C PRO A 390 2.55 21.71 25.98
N CYS A 391 3.05 21.76 27.21
CA CYS A 391 4.46 21.43 27.54
C CYS A 391 4.89 19.98 27.24
N ASN A 392 3.94 19.07 27.09
CA ASN A 392 4.20 17.65 26.90
C ASN A 392 4.13 17.18 25.43
N ILE A 393 4.01 18.10 24.47
CA ILE A 393 4.01 17.72 23.04
C ILE A 393 5.34 17.12 22.67
N GLN A 394 5.30 15.90 22.16
CA GLN A 394 6.44 15.15 21.65
C GLN A 394 6.52 15.18 20.12
N TYR A 395 5.37 15.24 19.46
CA TYR A 395 5.23 15.25 18.00
C TYR A 395 4.37 16.44 17.57
N LEU A 396 4.93 17.25 16.65
CA LEU A 396 4.24 18.38 16.03
C LEU A 396 4.35 18.29 14.51
N GLU A 397 3.21 18.23 13.82
CA GLU A 397 3.16 18.28 12.36
C GLU A 397 2.25 19.42 11.90
N ILE A 398 2.76 20.28 11.02
CA ILE A 398 2.02 21.34 10.35
C ILE A 398 2.16 21.18 8.85
N CYS A 399 1.03 21.03 8.17
CA CYS A 399 1.02 20.72 6.76
C CYS A 399 -0.04 21.56 6.02
N LYS A 400 0.30 22.06 4.81
CA LYS A 400 -0.65 22.83 3.97
C LYS A 400 -1.34 23.99 4.72
N CYS A 401 -0.57 24.74 5.48
CA CYS A 401 -1.03 25.95 6.19
C CYS A 401 -0.39 27.18 5.53
N ASP A 402 -0.99 27.63 4.41
CA ASP A 402 -0.37 28.61 3.53
C ASP A 402 -0.18 30.00 4.15
N ASN A 403 -1.02 30.40 5.11
CA ASN A 403 -0.92 31.69 5.78
C ASN A 403 -0.03 31.69 7.01
N LEU A 404 0.57 30.55 7.37
CA LEU A 404 1.51 30.51 8.49
C LEU A 404 2.83 31.17 8.07
N GLU A 405 3.10 32.35 8.60
CA GLU A 405 4.29 33.15 8.28
C GLU A 405 5.47 32.87 9.21
N LYS A 406 5.17 32.63 10.49
CA LYS A 406 6.18 32.44 11.54
C LYS A 406 5.74 31.38 12.54
N PHE A 407 6.72 30.72 13.09
CA PHE A 407 6.49 29.87 14.27
C PHE A 407 6.31 30.73 15.53
N PRO A 408 5.55 30.24 16.53
CA PRO A 408 5.39 30.97 17.78
C PRO A 408 6.74 31.14 18.48
N HIS A 409 6.91 32.28 19.12
CA HIS A 409 8.07 32.53 19.98
C HIS A 409 8.10 31.50 21.13
N GLY A 410 9.29 31.01 21.44
CA GLY A 410 9.45 30.06 22.53
C GLY A 410 9.43 28.58 22.12
N LEU A 411 9.60 28.24 20.84
CA LEU A 411 9.74 26.87 20.37
C LEU A 411 10.76 26.05 21.17
N GLN A 412 11.79 26.70 21.71
CA GLN A 412 12.81 26.07 22.57
C GLN A 412 12.28 25.61 23.92
N SER A 413 11.22 26.22 24.45
CA SER A 413 10.65 25.86 25.75
C SER A 413 9.92 24.52 25.74
N TYR A 414 9.69 23.94 24.56
CA TYR A 414 9.05 22.62 24.43
C TYR A 414 10.05 21.51 24.72
N ALA A 415 10.31 21.32 25.99
CA ALA A 415 11.31 20.36 26.48
C ALA A 415 11.05 18.90 26.10
N SER A 416 9.81 18.58 25.69
CA SER A 416 9.40 17.22 25.31
C SER A 416 9.37 16.99 23.82
N LEU A 417 9.51 18.03 22.98
CA LEU A 417 9.36 17.93 21.52
C LEU A 417 10.53 17.14 20.91
N THR A 418 10.23 15.98 20.39
CA THR A 418 11.22 15.08 19.78
C THR A 418 11.14 15.05 18.26
N GLU A 419 9.97 15.35 17.67
CA GLU A 419 9.78 15.35 16.22
C GLU A 419 8.96 16.55 15.77
N LEU A 420 9.49 17.26 14.77
CA LEU A 420 8.86 18.43 14.14
C LEU A 420 8.80 18.22 12.63
N ILE A 421 7.60 18.30 12.06
CA ILE A 421 7.35 18.16 10.63
C ILE A 421 6.61 19.38 10.13
N ILE A 422 7.14 20.01 9.09
CA ILE A 422 6.55 21.20 8.43
C ILE A 422 6.52 20.92 6.93
N LYS A 423 5.33 20.93 6.35
CA LYS A 423 5.15 20.63 4.94
C LYS A 423 4.17 21.60 4.29
N ASP A 424 4.45 21.95 3.04
CA ASP A 424 3.52 22.74 2.21
C ASP A 424 3.06 24.06 2.89
N CYS A 425 3.95 24.75 3.62
CA CYS A 425 3.68 26.04 4.25
C CYS A 425 4.36 27.15 3.43
N SER A 426 3.64 27.67 2.44
CA SER A 426 4.22 28.49 1.38
C SER A 426 4.72 29.84 1.85
N LYS A 427 4.09 30.47 2.86
CA LYS A 427 4.47 31.77 3.42
C LYS A 427 5.46 31.71 4.59
N LEU A 428 5.82 30.53 5.06
CA LEU A 428 6.79 30.42 6.16
C LEU A 428 8.17 30.91 5.72
N VAL A 429 8.64 32.02 6.31
CA VAL A 429 9.89 32.67 5.93
C VAL A 429 11.09 32.19 6.75
N SER A 430 10.91 32.03 8.06
CA SER A 430 11.99 31.71 8.98
C SER A 430 11.47 31.05 10.27
N PHE A 431 12.39 30.43 10.97
CA PHE A 431 12.18 29.95 12.34
C PHE A 431 12.50 31.06 13.37
N PRO A 432 12.02 30.94 14.62
CA PRO A 432 12.42 31.85 15.69
C PRO A 432 13.93 31.86 15.89
N ASP A 433 14.49 33.02 16.20
CA ASP A 433 15.95 33.30 16.24
C ASP A 433 16.76 32.52 17.30
N LYS A 434 16.14 31.72 18.11
CA LYS A 434 16.75 31.09 19.30
C LYS A 434 17.14 29.61 19.18
N GLY A 435 17.08 29.01 17.99
CA GLY A 435 17.46 27.62 17.78
C GLY A 435 16.33 26.59 17.97
N PHE A 436 16.67 25.32 17.93
CA PHE A 436 15.71 24.22 18.06
C PHE A 436 15.49 23.77 19.51
N PRO A 437 14.35 23.11 19.83
CA PRO A 437 14.16 22.44 21.10
C PRO A 437 15.30 21.45 21.41
N LEU A 438 15.76 21.45 22.66
CA LEU A 438 16.91 20.63 23.08
C LEU A 438 16.73 19.12 22.81
N MET A 439 15.50 18.64 22.97
CA MET A 439 15.18 17.22 22.82
C MET A 439 14.74 16.85 21.42
N LEU A 440 14.76 17.79 20.46
CA LEU A 440 14.36 17.55 19.08
C LEU A 440 15.34 16.58 18.42
N ARG A 441 14.83 15.42 18.01
CA ARG A 441 15.63 14.38 17.35
C ARG A 441 15.39 14.33 15.84
N ARG A 442 14.20 14.70 15.40
CA ARG A 442 13.82 14.60 13.98
C ARG A 442 13.20 15.91 13.51
N LEU A 443 13.75 16.46 12.44
CA LEU A 443 13.21 17.63 11.76
C LEU A 443 12.99 17.34 10.28
N THR A 444 11.77 17.55 9.81
CA THR A 444 11.42 17.45 8.39
C THR A 444 10.78 18.75 7.93
N ILE A 445 11.34 19.33 6.88
CA ILE A 445 10.81 20.54 6.23
C ILE A 445 10.65 20.22 4.75
N SER A 446 9.44 20.38 4.22
CA SER A 446 9.16 20.04 2.84
C SER A 446 8.23 21.06 2.19
N ASN A 447 8.56 21.45 0.94
CA ASN A 447 7.76 22.34 0.11
C ASN A 447 7.40 23.68 0.78
N CYS A 448 8.37 24.28 1.48
CA CYS A 448 8.23 25.61 2.08
C CYS A 448 8.87 26.67 1.16
N GLN A 449 8.06 27.27 0.30
CA GLN A 449 8.52 28.09 -0.83
C GLN A 449 9.28 29.36 -0.41
N SER A 450 8.87 30.00 0.67
CA SER A 450 9.45 31.26 1.18
C SER A 450 10.56 31.05 2.20
N LEU A 451 10.83 29.80 2.63
CA LEU A 451 11.81 29.55 3.69
C LEU A 451 13.23 29.89 3.22
N SER A 452 13.76 30.96 3.78
CA SER A 452 15.07 31.55 3.41
C SER A 452 16.21 31.11 4.33
N SER A 453 15.91 30.77 5.59
CA SER A 453 16.91 30.41 6.58
C SER A 453 16.42 29.36 7.57
N LEU A 454 17.33 28.54 8.06
CA LEU A 454 17.15 27.66 9.20
C LEU A 454 17.60 28.36 10.49
N PRO A 455 17.21 27.87 11.68
CA PRO A 455 17.70 28.40 12.95
C PRO A 455 19.23 28.38 13.05
N ASP A 456 19.79 29.46 13.53
CA ASP A 456 21.24 29.55 13.76
C ASP A 456 21.63 28.84 15.06
N SER A 457 22.47 27.81 14.96
CA SER A 457 22.99 27.08 16.11
C SER A 457 24.14 27.81 16.81
N SER A 458 24.71 28.85 16.24
CA SER A 458 25.88 29.56 16.77
C SER A 458 25.59 30.36 18.05
N ASN A 459 24.32 30.69 18.33
CA ASN A 459 23.91 31.45 19.52
C ASN A 459 23.53 30.59 20.74
N CYS A 460 23.63 29.27 20.63
CA CYS A 460 23.30 28.33 21.72
C CYS A 460 24.57 28.04 22.53
N CYS A 461 24.89 28.92 23.45
CA CYS A 461 26.10 28.88 24.29
C CYS A 461 26.27 27.68 25.21
N SER A 462 25.65 26.54 25.05
CA SER A 462 25.90 25.34 25.86
C SER A 462 24.94 24.16 25.64
N SER A 463 24.07 24.17 24.70
CA SER A 463 23.08 23.11 24.65
C SER A 463 23.33 22.17 23.48
N VAL A 464 23.64 20.96 23.84
CA VAL A 464 23.71 19.82 22.93
C VAL A 464 22.31 19.58 22.38
N CYS A 465 22.04 20.11 21.18
CA CYS A 465 20.83 19.74 20.45
C CYS A 465 20.88 18.24 20.15
N ALA A 466 19.83 17.54 20.45
CA ALA A 466 19.76 16.08 20.26
C ALA A 466 19.38 15.65 18.82
N LEU A 467 19.48 16.55 17.84
CA LEU A 467 19.04 16.30 16.47
C LEU A 467 19.85 15.19 15.81
N GLU A 468 19.17 14.12 15.45
CA GLU A 468 19.73 12.95 14.80
C GLU A 468 19.38 12.85 13.31
N TYR A 469 18.22 13.42 12.93
CA TYR A 469 17.67 13.34 11.58
C TYR A 469 17.24 14.72 11.08
N LEU A 470 17.73 15.13 9.91
CA LEU A 470 17.36 16.37 9.24
C LEU A 470 16.98 16.08 7.78
N LYS A 471 15.74 16.40 7.41
CA LYS A 471 15.26 16.34 6.02
C LYS A 471 14.78 17.70 5.57
N ILE A 472 15.28 18.18 4.44
CA ILE A 472 14.88 19.42 3.77
C ILE A 472 14.57 19.11 2.31
N GLU A 473 13.35 19.38 1.88
CA GLU A 473 12.87 19.03 0.54
C GLU A 473 12.07 20.18 -0.08
N GLU A 474 12.27 20.44 -1.35
CA GLU A 474 11.49 21.43 -2.12
C GLU A 474 11.42 22.83 -1.48
N CYS A 475 12.55 23.32 -0.94
CA CYS A 475 12.69 24.66 -0.35
C CYS A 475 13.55 25.56 -1.27
N PRO A 476 12.95 26.20 -2.30
CA PRO A 476 13.73 26.92 -3.31
C PRO A 476 14.32 28.24 -2.81
N SER A 477 13.77 28.86 -1.77
CA SER A 477 14.31 30.09 -1.20
C SER A 477 15.52 29.87 -0.29
N LEU A 478 15.82 28.63 0.07
CA LEU A 478 16.99 28.27 0.87
C LEU A 478 18.24 28.30 -0.03
N ILE A 479 19.11 29.27 0.20
CA ILE A 479 20.32 29.51 -0.61
C ILE A 479 21.54 28.87 0.01
N CYS A 480 21.64 28.92 1.33
CA CYS A 480 22.77 28.34 2.09
C CYS A 480 22.29 27.95 3.51
N PHE A 481 23.08 27.14 4.15
CA PHE A 481 22.91 26.87 5.57
C PHE A 481 23.39 28.08 6.40
N PRO A 482 22.83 28.31 7.60
CA PRO A 482 23.33 29.37 8.51
C PRO A 482 24.81 29.16 8.80
N LYS A 483 25.50 30.27 9.13
CA LYS A 483 26.91 30.24 9.57
C LYS A 483 26.99 29.63 10.98
N GLY A 484 26.95 28.35 11.07
CA GLY A 484 27.00 27.60 12.33
C GLY A 484 27.17 26.13 12.06
N GLN A 485 27.65 25.41 13.06
CA GLN A 485 27.86 23.98 12.94
C GLN A 485 26.54 23.24 12.91
N LEU A 486 26.44 22.22 12.08
CA LEU A 486 25.37 21.23 12.26
C LEU A 486 25.54 20.52 13.61
N PRO A 487 24.43 20.10 14.25
CA PRO A 487 24.55 19.35 15.49
C PRO A 487 25.45 18.13 15.35
N THR A 488 26.39 17.99 16.24
CA THR A 488 27.34 16.85 16.21
C THR A 488 26.67 15.49 16.37
N THR A 489 25.45 15.48 16.90
CA THR A 489 24.58 14.28 17.06
C THR A 489 23.90 13.83 15.77
N LEU A 490 23.96 14.65 14.69
CA LEU A 490 23.26 14.38 13.43
C LEU A 490 23.82 13.14 12.76
N LYS A 491 22.94 12.15 12.52
CA LYS A 491 23.25 10.86 11.89
C LYS A 491 22.79 10.78 10.44
N GLU A 492 21.67 11.44 10.13
CA GLU A 492 21.04 11.35 8.81
C GLU A 492 20.72 12.74 8.27
N LEU A 493 21.20 13.03 7.07
CA LEU A 493 20.98 14.29 6.36
C LEU A 493 20.39 14.03 4.97
N TYR A 494 19.17 14.52 4.74
CA TYR A 494 18.47 14.42 3.48
C TYR A 494 18.17 15.82 2.94
N ILE A 495 18.65 16.13 1.75
CA ILE A 495 18.40 17.41 1.07
C ILE A 495 17.95 17.13 -0.36
N SER A 496 16.73 17.51 -0.70
CA SER A 496 16.24 17.26 -2.05
C SER A 496 15.47 18.44 -2.65
N VAL A 497 15.60 18.62 -3.94
CA VAL A 497 14.88 19.61 -4.75
C VAL A 497 15.05 21.07 -4.25
N CYS A 498 16.12 21.37 -3.51
CA CYS A 498 16.46 22.73 -3.10
C CYS A 498 17.25 23.42 -4.23
N LYS A 499 16.53 23.97 -5.23
CA LYS A 499 17.09 24.40 -6.52
C LYS A 499 18.15 25.50 -6.41
N ASN A 500 18.04 26.39 -5.43
CA ASN A 500 18.94 27.54 -5.25
C ASN A 500 20.02 27.30 -4.18
N LEU A 501 20.06 26.13 -3.55
CA LEU A 501 21.10 25.81 -2.57
C LEU A 501 22.47 25.72 -3.27
N LYS A 502 23.40 26.60 -2.86
CA LYS A 502 24.72 26.72 -3.47
C LYS A 502 25.81 25.92 -2.76
N SER A 503 25.70 25.78 -1.44
CA SER A 503 26.70 25.12 -0.61
C SER A 503 26.07 24.35 0.55
N LEU A 504 26.78 23.33 1.00
CA LEU A 504 26.48 22.58 2.22
C LEU A 504 27.22 23.24 3.41
N PRO A 505 26.88 22.86 4.67
CA PRO A 505 27.58 23.35 5.87
C PRO A 505 29.07 22.98 5.83
N GLU A 506 29.93 23.93 6.26
CA GLU A 506 31.38 23.74 6.19
C GLU A 506 31.93 22.65 7.14
N ASP A 507 31.28 22.46 8.30
CA ASP A 507 31.77 21.58 9.36
C ASP A 507 31.11 20.20 9.36
N ILE A 508 30.74 19.68 8.22
CA ILE A 508 30.08 18.39 8.07
C ILE A 508 30.90 17.20 8.63
N GLU A 509 32.22 17.34 8.67
CA GLU A 509 33.15 16.30 9.13
C GLU A 509 33.05 15.98 10.62
N VAL A 510 32.62 16.94 11.46
CA VAL A 510 32.51 16.77 12.91
C VAL A 510 31.20 16.13 13.35
N CYS A 511 30.27 15.95 12.43
CA CYS A 511 28.99 15.30 12.71
C CYS A 511 29.11 13.78 12.77
N ALA A 512 28.22 13.13 13.52
CA ALA A 512 28.12 11.67 13.58
C ALA A 512 27.37 11.07 12.37
N LEU A 513 27.42 11.71 11.20
CA LEU A 513 26.65 11.35 10.02
C LEU A 513 27.00 9.94 9.53
N GLU A 514 25.96 9.11 9.42
CA GLU A 514 26.01 7.79 8.82
C GLU A 514 25.43 7.77 7.41
N HIS A 515 24.45 8.66 7.13
CA HIS A 515 23.75 8.75 5.86
C HIS A 515 23.67 10.21 5.36
N ILE A 516 24.11 10.43 4.13
CA ILE A 516 23.94 11.69 3.41
C ILE A 516 23.24 11.39 2.08
N ASP A 517 22.09 12.03 1.84
CA ASP A 517 21.35 11.93 0.58
C ASP A 517 21.01 13.33 0.06
N ILE A 518 21.61 13.68 -1.08
CA ILE A 518 21.46 14.99 -1.72
C ILE A 518 20.95 14.80 -3.13
N ARG A 519 19.72 15.25 -3.42
CA ARG A 519 19.12 15.04 -4.73
C ARG A 519 18.49 16.29 -5.31
N TRP A 520 18.66 16.50 -6.62
CA TRP A 520 17.99 17.55 -7.38
C TRP A 520 18.30 18.99 -6.91
N CYS A 521 19.45 19.20 -6.27
CA CYS A 521 19.96 20.51 -5.87
C CYS A 521 20.75 21.12 -7.03
N SER A 522 20.04 21.72 -7.99
CA SER A 522 20.61 22.09 -9.29
C SER A 522 21.64 23.22 -9.24
N SER A 523 21.69 24.02 -8.18
CA SER A 523 22.69 25.10 -7.99
C SER A 523 23.88 24.71 -7.10
N LEU A 524 23.88 23.48 -6.56
CA LEU A 524 24.97 22.98 -5.73
C LEU A 524 26.21 22.78 -6.61
N ILE A 525 27.31 23.43 -6.24
CA ILE A 525 28.56 23.47 -7.03
C ILE A 525 29.52 22.37 -6.56
N GLY A 526 29.61 22.15 -5.26
CA GLY A 526 30.54 21.19 -4.66
C GLY A 526 30.27 20.93 -3.19
N PHE A 527 31.03 20.01 -2.63
CA PHE A 527 31.10 19.77 -1.20
C PHE A 527 32.06 20.77 -0.52
N PRO A 528 31.87 21.04 0.78
CA PRO A 528 32.83 21.86 1.53
C PRO A 528 34.24 21.27 1.45
N LYS A 529 35.26 22.16 1.54
CA LYS A 529 36.66 21.75 1.59
C LYS A 529 36.95 21.08 2.96
N GLY A 530 36.58 19.83 3.10
CA GLY A 530 36.74 19.08 4.32
C GLY A 530 36.68 17.59 4.07
N LYS A 531 36.97 16.82 5.09
CA LYS A 531 36.83 15.36 5.05
C LYS A 531 35.40 14.99 5.28
N LEU A 532 35.01 13.83 4.79
CA LEU A 532 33.73 13.23 5.15
C LEU A 532 33.77 12.70 6.60
N PRO A 533 32.64 12.67 7.31
CA PRO A 533 32.57 12.05 8.63
C PRO A 533 33.12 10.62 8.60
N SER A 534 33.92 10.26 9.60
CA SER A 534 34.46 8.89 9.72
C SER A 534 33.36 7.83 9.91
N THR A 535 32.23 8.23 10.42
CA THR A 535 31.03 7.39 10.65
C THR A 535 30.19 7.15 9.39
N LEU A 536 30.48 7.85 8.28
CA LEU A 536 29.64 7.83 7.07
C LEU A 536 29.68 6.45 6.40
N LYS A 537 28.50 5.88 6.22
CA LYS A 537 28.28 4.56 5.58
C LYS A 537 27.68 4.70 4.19
N ASN A 538 26.76 5.65 4.03
CA ASN A 538 25.99 5.81 2.80
C ASN A 538 26.08 7.26 2.29
N LEU A 539 26.45 7.41 1.03
CA LEU A 539 26.48 8.69 0.32
C LEU A 539 25.68 8.57 -0.99
N THR A 540 24.61 9.32 -1.09
CA THR A 540 23.78 9.41 -2.30
C THR A 540 23.78 10.84 -2.83
N ILE A 541 24.09 11.01 -4.10
CA ILE A 541 24.11 12.29 -4.80
C ILE A 541 23.39 12.12 -6.13
N GLY A 542 22.32 12.89 -6.35
CA GLY A 542 21.53 12.73 -7.58
C GLY A 542 20.97 14.02 -8.14
N GLY A 543 20.95 14.18 -9.45
CA GLY A 543 20.29 15.29 -10.13
C GLY A 543 20.91 16.69 -9.87
N CYS A 544 22.14 16.75 -9.35
CA CYS A 544 22.84 18.01 -9.05
C CYS A 544 23.55 18.53 -10.31
N LYS A 545 22.85 19.37 -11.09
CA LYS A 545 23.30 19.75 -12.43
C LYS A 545 24.61 20.53 -12.48
N LYS A 546 24.92 21.36 -11.46
CA LYS A 546 26.14 22.18 -11.39
C LYS A 546 27.25 21.58 -10.53
N LEU A 547 27.06 20.37 -10.02
CA LEU A 547 28.07 19.70 -9.21
C LEU A 547 29.26 19.32 -10.07
N GLU A 548 30.43 19.90 -9.78
CA GLU A 548 31.67 19.72 -10.55
C GLU A 548 32.60 18.67 -9.92
N SER A 549 32.55 18.50 -8.61
CA SER A 549 33.44 17.60 -7.88
C SER A 549 32.78 16.91 -6.71
N LEU A 550 33.26 15.72 -6.39
CA LEU A 550 32.91 14.93 -5.22
C LEU A 550 33.84 15.24 -4.04
N PRO A 551 33.42 14.94 -2.78
CA PRO A 551 34.28 15.16 -1.62
C PRO A 551 35.51 14.26 -1.66
N GLU A 552 36.67 14.80 -1.25
CA GLU A 552 37.96 14.08 -1.30
C GLU A 552 37.98 12.79 -0.44
N GLY A 553 37.18 12.75 0.64
CA GLY A 553 37.11 11.61 1.56
C GLY A 553 36.55 10.31 0.98
N ILE A 554 36.06 10.30 -0.27
CA ILE A 554 35.59 9.08 -0.95
C ILE A 554 36.77 8.17 -1.38
N MET A 555 37.97 8.74 -1.52
CA MET A 555 39.16 8.04 -2.01
C MET A 555 40.27 7.97 -0.97
N HIS A 556 41.07 6.90 -1.01
CA HIS A 556 42.33 6.80 -0.25
C HIS A 556 43.45 7.58 -0.92
N HIS A 557 44.09 8.48 -0.17
CA HIS A 557 45.37 9.09 -0.54
C HIS A 557 46.52 8.30 0.03
N HIS A 558 47.60 8.17 -0.70
CA HIS A 558 48.80 7.41 -0.31
C HIS A 558 49.66 8.04 0.83
N SER A 559 49.31 9.23 1.32
CA SER A 559 50.04 9.92 2.36
C SER A 559 49.41 9.73 3.75
N ASN A 560 50.20 9.14 4.59
CA ASN A 560 50.12 8.89 6.01
C ASN A 560 48.98 9.57 6.83
N ASN A 561 48.29 8.76 7.62
CA ASN A 561 47.42 9.16 8.77
C ASN A 561 46.15 9.95 8.48
N THR A 562 45.28 9.46 7.64
CA THR A 562 43.93 10.02 7.55
C THR A 562 42.90 8.99 8.00
N THR A 563 42.01 9.42 8.89
CA THR A 563 40.82 8.71 9.36
C THR A 563 40.07 8.07 8.17
N ASN A 564 40.01 6.75 8.14
CA ASN A 564 39.32 6.00 7.13
C ASN A 564 37.81 6.26 7.27
N CYS A 565 37.20 6.90 6.29
CA CYS A 565 35.74 6.95 6.15
C CYS A 565 35.23 5.52 6.00
N GLY A 566 34.17 5.17 6.73
CA GLY A 566 33.56 3.84 6.72
C GLY A 566 32.60 3.60 5.57
N LEU A 567 32.70 4.37 4.47
CA LEU A 567 31.74 4.35 3.34
C LEU A 567 31.59 2.95 2.74
N GLN A 568 30.34 2.48 2.71
CA GLN A 568 29.97 1.17 2.17
C GLN A 568 29.11 1.27 0.90
N PHE A 569 28.30 2.33 0.78
CA PHE A 569 27.37 2.52 -0.32
C PHE A 569 27.54 3.91 -0.93
N LEU A 570 27.81 3.94 -2.23
CA LEU A 570 27.95 5.16 -3.03
C LEU A 570 26.96 5.13 -4.20
N ASP A 571 26.07 6.10 -4.25
CA ASP A 571 25.13 6.30 -5.36
C ASP A 571 25.31 7.69 -5.95
N ILE A 572 25.64 7.76 -7.22
CA ILE A 572 25.80 9.00 -7.99
C ILE A 572 24.93 8.93 -9.24
N SER A 573 23.99 9.85 -9.37
CA SER A 573 23.05 9.80 -10.48
C SER A 573 22.73 11.18 -11.05
N LYS A 574 22.60 11.26 -12.37
CA LYS A 574 22.14 12.47 -13.10
C LYS A 574 22.90 13.76 -12.73
N CYS A 575 24.23 13.66 -12.63
CA CYS A 575 25.13 14.79 -12.37
C CYS A 575 25.97 15.08 -13.61
N PRO A 576 25.46 15.83 -14.62
CA PRO A 576 26.09 16.00 -15.93
C PRO A 576 27.38 16.84 -15.90
N SER A 577 27.54 17.74 -14.91
CA SER A 577 28.75 18.57 -14.78
C SER A 577 29.85 17.89 -13.96
N LEU A 578 29.60 16.73 -13.40
CA LEU A 578 30.58 15.99 -12.63
C LEU A 578 31.63 15.39 -13.57
N THR A 579 32.84 15.93 -13.53
CA THR A 579 33.90 15.60 -14.51
C THR A 579 34.89 14.56 -13.97
N SER A 580 35.07 14.50 -12.67
CA SER A 580 36.11 13.65 -12.09
C SER A 580 35.77 13.17 -10.68
N PHE A 581 36.23 11.97 -10.38
CA PHE A 581 36.42 11.55 -9.00
C PHE A 581 37.69 12.18 -8.41
N PRO A 582 37.77 12.35 -7.09
CA PRO A 582 39.00 12.73 -6.43
C PRO A 582 40.12 11.73 -6.76
N ARG A 583 41.36 12.19 -6.82
CA ARG A 583 42.50 11.31 -7.08
C ARG A 583 42.68 10.34 -5.91
N GLY A 584 42.90 9.06 -6.21
CA GLY A 584 43.15 8.07 -5.18
C GLY A 584 42.60 6.67 -5.56
N ARG A 585 42.54 5.78 -4.57
CA ARG A 585 41.96 4.45 -4.68
C ARG A 585 40.61 4.42 -3.96
N PHE A 586 39.65 3.66 -4.46
CA PHE A 586 38.42 3.44 -3.71
C PHE A 586 38.68 2.88 -2.30
N LEU A 587 37.82 3.27 -1.37
CA LEU A 587 37.87 2.77 0.00
C LEU A 587 37.69 1.26 0.00
N SER A 588 38.49 0.56 0.78
CA SER A 588 38.37 -0.90 0.94
C SER A 588 37.09 -1.34 1.65
N THR A 589 36.35 -0.40 2.23
CA THR A 589 35.04 -0.62 2.87
C THR A 589 33.88 -0.59 1.89
N LEU A 590 34.08 -0.11 0.64
CA LEU A 590 33.02 0.13 -0.32
C LEU A 590 32.50 -1.16 -0.93
N LYS A 591 31.22 -1.47 -0.63
CA LYS A 591 30.55 -2.71 -1.04
C LYS A 591 29.63 -2.52 -2.24
N SER A 592 29.06 -1.33 -2.39
CA SER A 592 28.10 -1.06 -3.46
C SER A 592 28.38 0.28 -4.12
N ILE A 593 28.40 0.26 -5.45
CA ILE A 593 28.47 1.46 -6.27
C ILE A 593 27.32 1.47 -7.28
N THR A 594 26.60 2.58 -7.30
CA THR A 594 25.62 2.89 -8.35
C THR A 594 26.03 4.18 -9.04
N ILE A 595 26.17 4.15 -10.37
CA ILE A 595 26.44 5.34 -11.19
C ILE A 595 25.42 5.35 -12.33
N CYS A 596 24.69 6.46 -12.43
CA CYS A 596 23.60 6.58 -13.39
C CYS A 596 23.62 7.95 -14.10
N ASP A 597 23.55 7.95 -15.42
CA ASP A 597 23.39 9.16 -16.23
C ASP A 597 24.38 10.31 -15.90
N CYS A 598 25.66 9.98 -15.61
CA CYS A 598 26.75 10.94 -15.36
C CYS A 598 27.75 10.89 -16.52
N ALA A 599 27.35 11.42 -17.66
CA ALA A 599 28.04 11.25 -18.95
C ALA A 599 29.52 11.64 -18.94
N GLN A 600 29.90 12.67 -18.16
CA GLN A 600 31.27 13.15 -18.07
C GLN A 600 32.21 12.20 -17.27
N LEU A 601 31.66 11.34 -16.45
CA LEU A 601 32.44 10.36 -15.68
C LEU A 601 32.84 9.12 -16.48
N GLN A 602 32.33 8.96 -17.69
CA GLN A 602 32.48 7.73 -18.48
C GLN A 602 33.94 7.29 -18.72
N PRO A 603 34.89 8.18 -19.13
CA PRO A 603 36.27 7.76 -19.32
C PRO A 603 36.94 7.26 -18.06
N ILE A 604 36.48 7.75 -16.91
CA ILE A 604 37.04 7.47 -15.59
C ILE A 604 36.58 6.11 -15.07
N LEU A 605 35.36 5.67 -15.41
CA LEU A 605 34.87 4.35 -15.00
C LEU A 605 35.79 3.22 -15.48
N GLU A 606 36.29 3.31 -16.67
CA GLU A 606 37.24 2.34 -17.22
C GLU A 606 38.57 2.30 -16.45
N GLU A 607 39.06 3.47 -16.02
CA GLU A 607 40.32 3.57 -15.25
C GLU A 607 40.18 3.19 -13.76
N MET A 608 39.04 3.48 -13.15
CA MET A 608 38.78 3.28 -11.73
C MET A 608 38.68 1.82 -11.31
N PHE A 609 38.21 0.98 -12.22
CA PHE A 609 38.01 -0.46 -11.93
C PHE A 609 39.26 -1.29 -12.23
N HIS A 610 40.27 -0.77 -12.90
CA HIS A 610 41.44 -1.55 -13.32
C HIS A 610 42.38 -1.99 -12.19
N ARG A 611 42.19 -1.57 -10.92
CA ARG A 611 43.12 -1.98 -9.84
C ARG A 611 42.44 -2.23 -8.48
N ASN A 612 42.32 -3.50 -8.11
CA ASN A 612 42.18 -4.01 -6.71
C ASN A 612 40.97 -3.54 -5.88
N ASN A 613 39.74 -3.70 -6.35
CA ASN A 613 38.54 -3.53 -5.51
C ASN A 613 37.96 -4.87 -5.08
N ASN A 614 38.65 -5.53 -4.13
CA ASN A 614 38.25 -6.85 -3.62
C ASN A 614 37.01 -6.85 -2.72
N ALA A 615 36.48 -5.70 -2.33
CA ALA A 615 35.33 -5.59 -1.43
C ALA A 615 34.00 -5.34 -2.15
N LEU A 616 34.02 -4.99 -3.44
CA LEU A 616 32.81 -4.62 -4.17
C LEU A 616 31.93 -5.85 -4.45
N GLU A 617 30.72 -5.81 -3.91
CA GLU A 617 29.72 -6.88 -4.06
C GLU A 617 28.62 -6.52 -5.05
N VAL A 618 28.28 -5.23 -5.18
CA VAL A 618 27.19 -4.73 -6.00
C VAL A 618 27.65 -3.62 -6.93
N LEU A 619 27.41 -3.76 -8.22
CA LEU A 619 27.68 -2.74 -9.22
C LEU A 619 26.44 -2.50 -10.07
N SER A 620 25.97 -1.23 -10.11
CA SER A 620 24.86 -0.81 -10.95
C SER A 620 25.28 0.35 -11.85
N ILE A 621 25.18 0.15 -13.15
CA ILE A 621 25.58 1.13 -14.18
C ILE A 621 24.39 1.41 -15.10
N TRP A 622 24.00 2.69 -15.22
CA TRP A 622 22.85 3.09 -16.03
C TRP A 622 23.18 4.29 -16.91
N GLY A 623 22.70 4.27 -18.17
CA GLY A 623 22.76 5.43 -19.04
C GLY A 623 24.16 5.75 -19.55
N TYR A 624 24.94 4.72 -19.88
CA TYR A 624 26.26 4.86 -20.48
C TYR A 624 26.30 4.20 -21.87
N PRO A 625 25.80 4.88 -22.89
CA PRO A 625 25.71 4.32 -24.24
C PRO A 625 27.07 3.94 -24.83
N ASN A 626 28.14 4.61 -24.47
CA ASN A 626 29.47 4.33 -24.99
C ASN A 626 30.30 3.31 -24.18
N LEU A 627 29.77 2.78 -23.08
CA LEU A 627 30.44 1.74 -22.30
C LEU A 627 30.54 0.47 -23.15
N LYS A 628 31.77 0.01 -23.45
CA LYS A 628 32.02 -1.14 -24.32
C LYS A 628 32.19 -2.45 -23.54
N THR A 629 32.84 -2.37 -22.39
CA THR A 629 33.22 -3.55 -21.60
C THR A 629 33.09 -3.31 -20.11
N ILE A 630 32.95 -4.38 -19.34
CA ILE A 630 33.01 -4.35 -17.89
C ILE A 630 34.43 -4.76 -17.48
N PRO A 631 35.00 -4.08 -16.46
CA PRO A 631 36.34 -4.40 -15.98
C PRO A 631 36.50 -5.84 -15.47
N ASP A 632 37.63 -6.45 -15.73
CA ASP A 632 37.96 -7.83 -15.39
C ASP A 632 38.43 -8.06 -13.93
N CYS A 633 38.51 -6.99 -13.11
CA CYS A 633 39.08 -7.04 -11.76
C CYS A 633 38.02 -7.17 -10.63
N LEU A 634 36.76 -7.45 -10.94
CA LEU A 634 35.64 -7.47 -9.99
C LEU A 634 35.35 -8.88 -9.44
N TYR A 635 36.35 -9.55 -8.84
CA TYR A 635 36.27 -10.96 -8.42
C TYR A 635 35.19 -11.29 -7.39
N ASN A 636 34.84 -10.35 -6.52
CA ASN A 636 33.86 -10.55 -5.44
C ASN A 636 32.46 -10.03 -5.80
N LEU A 637 32.25 -9.58 -7.03
CA LEU A 637 30.97 -9.06 -7.46
C LEU A 637 29.90 -10.13 -7.43
N LYS A 638 28.82 -9.89 -6.65
CA LYS A 638 27.66 -10.79 -6.51
C LYS A 638 26.49 -10.37 -7.36
N HIS A 639 26.30 -9.03 -7.48
CA HIS A 639 25.16 -8.46 -8.17
C HIS A 639 25.63 -7.44 -9.20
N LEU A 640 25.24 -7.62 -10.45
CA LEU A 640 25.53 -6.73 -11.57
C LEU A 640 24.23 -6.29 -12.22
N GLN A 641 23.99 -4.97 -12.24
CA GLN A 641 22.87 -4.36 -12.94
C GLN A 641 23.37 -3.42 -14.03
N ILE A 642 22.87 -3.60 -15.23
CA ILE A 642 23.26 -2.83 -16.41
C ILE A 642 21.99 -2.33 -17.08
N ARG A 643 21.85 -1.01 -17.26
CA ARG A 643 20.67 -0.44 -17.92
C ARG A 643 21.06 0.65 -18.91
N LYS A 644 20.43 0.69 -20.07
CA LYS A 644 20.68 1.70 -21.13
C LYS A 644 22.16 1.85 -21.48
N CYS A 645 22.83 0.73 -21.66
CA CYS A 645 24.23 0.65 -22.13
C CYS A 645 24.23 0.03 -23.53
N GLU A 646 23.93 0.87 -24.52
CA GLU A 646 23.65 0.41 -25.89
C GLU A 646 24.84 -0.28 -26.58
N ASN A 647 26.06 0.21 -26.33
CA ASN A 647 27.27 -0.32 -26.96
C ASN A 647 28.03 -1.38 -26.14
N LEU A 648 27.47 -1.80 -25.02
CA LEU A 648 28.11 -2.79 -24.16
C LEU A 648 28.07 -4.19 -24.79
N GLU A 649 29.23 -4.82 -24.86
CA GLU A 649 29.39 -6.22 -25.25
C GLU A 649 29.86 -7.05 -24.03
N LEU A 650 29.24 -8.16 -23.78
CA LEU A 650 29.65 -9.12 -22.76
C LEU A 650 30.57 -10.19 -23.37
N GLN A 651 31.86 -9.87 -23.45
CA GLN A 651 32.83 -10.82 -24.04
C GLN A 651 33.31 -11.84 -23.00
N PRO A 652 33.22 -13.14 -23.29
CA PRO A 652 33.55 -14.23 -22.35
C PRO A 652 34.96 -14.16 -21.76
N CYS A 653 35.93 -13.77 -22.57
CA CYS A 653 37.34 -13.69 -22.13
C CYS A 653 37.59 -12.62 -21.04
N GLN A 654 36.78 -11.56 -20.98
CA GLN A 654 36.91 -10.47 -20.02
C GLN A 654 36.14 -10.72 -18.73
N LEU A 655 35.13 -11.58 -18.77
CA LEU A 655 34.21 -11.81 -17.66
C LEU A 655 34.50 -13.08 -16.86
N GLN A 656 35.57 -13.82 -17.22
CA GLN A 656 35.97 -15.04 -16.49
C GLN A 656 36.33 -14.76 -15.03
N SER A 657 36.67 -13.53 -14.67
CA SER A 657 36.97 -13.11 -13.29
C SER A 657 35.72 -13.00 -12.40
N LEU A 658 34.50 -12.84 -12.96
CA LEU A 658 33.27 -12.65 -12.21
C LEU A 658 32.71 -13.97 -11.64
N THR A 659 33.58 -14.76 -11.03
CA THR A 659 33.24 -16.10 -10.51
C THR A 659 32.25 -16.11 -9.36
N SER A 660 32.14 -14.99 -8.64
CA SER A 660 31.20 -14.81 -7.51
C SER A 660 29.81 -14.32 -7.93
N LEU A 661 29.59 -14.05 -9.24
CA LEU A 661 28.34 -13.44 -9.72
C LEU A 661 27.17 -14.40 -9.52
N THR A 662 26.18 -13.94 -8.74
CA THR A 662 24.95 -14.70 -8.46
C THR A 662 23.72 -14.08 -9.06
N SER A 663 23.73 -12.78 -9.37
CA SER A 663 22.60 -12.06 -9.95
C SER A 663 23.05 -11.13 -11.07
N LEU A 664 22.43 -11.25 -12.22
CA LEU A 664 22.64 -10.40 -13.39
C LEU A 664 21.30 -9.83 -13.87
N GLU A 665 21.21 -8.53 -13.94
CA GLU A 665 20.06 -7.81 -14.50
C GLU A 665 20.50 -6.91 -15.63
N MET A 666 19.84 -7.02 -16.78
CA MET A 666 20.10 -6.22 -17.98
C MET A 666 18.81 -5.60 -18.48
N THR A 667 18.81 -4.30 -18.76
CA THR A 667 17.63 -3.57 -19.25
C THR A 667 18.01 -2.58 -20.34
N ASP A 668 17.30 -2.55 -21.45
CA ASP A 668 17.53 -1.60 -22.58
C ASP A 668 19.00 -1.63 -23.07
N CYS A 669 19.57 -2.81 -23.29
CA CYS A 669 20.94 -3.00 -23.75
C CYS A 669 20.93 -3.64 -25.15
N GLU A 670 21.05 -2.80 -26.20
CA GLU A 670 20.83 -3.22 -27.58
C GLU A 670 21.95 -4.12 -28.16
N ASN A 671 23.21 -3.89 -27.80
CA ASN A 671 24.35 -4.63 -28.34
C ASN A 671 24.71 -5.91 -27.58
N ILE A 672 23.97 -6.23 -26.51
CA ILE A 672 24.16 -7.51 -25.86
C ILE A 672 23.48 -8.60 -26.68
N LYS A 673 24.30 -9.32 -27.43
CA LYS A 673 23.85 -10.40 -28.32
C LYS A 673 23.79 -11.76 -27.63
N THR A 674 24.69 -12.02 -26.69
CA THR A 674 24.85 -13.31 -26.06
C THR A 674 25.11 -13.20 -24.56
N ILE A 675 24.80 -14.27 -23.83
CA ILE A 675 25.13 -14.40 -22.41
C ILE A 675 26.37 -15.27 -22.30
N PRO A 676 27.43 -14.82 -21.63
CA PRO A 676 28.63 -15.62 -21.44
C PRO A 676 28.36 -16.89 -20.64
N ASP A 677 28.90 -18.01 -21.13
CA ASP A 677 28.80 -19.33 -20.48
C ASP A 677 29.70 -19.51 -19.25
N CYS A 678 30.52 -18.50 -18.95
CA CYS A 678 31.34 -18.48 -17.72
C CYS A 678 30.56 -18.15 -16.43
N PHE A 679 29.28 -17.79 -16.50
CA PHE A 679 28.45 -17.44 -15.33
C PHE A 679 27.80 -18.64 -14.63
N TYR A 680 28.52 -19.72 -14.41
CA TYR A 680 28.02 -20.98 -13.86
C TYR A 680 27.46 -20.90 -12.43
N ASN A 681 27.81 -19.87 -11.66
CA ASN A 681 27.26 -19.60 -10.32
C ASN A 681 26.01 -18.73 -10.30
N LEU A 682 25.52 -18.28 -11.48
CA LEU A 682 24.38 -17.41 -11.58
C LEU A 682 23.10 -18.10 -11.09
N LYS A 683 22.42 -17.44 -10.15
CA LYS A 683 21.14 -17.89 -9.58
C LYS A 683 19.96 -17.12 -10.16
N ASP A 684 20.14 -15.83 -10.40
CA ASP A 684 19.10 -14.95 -10.91
C ASP A 684 19.56 -14.25 -12.17
N LEU A 685 18.84 -14.48 -13.27
CA LEU A 685 19.05 -13.83 -14.56
C LEU A 685 17.79 -13.11 -14.98
N ARG A 686 17.87 -11.80 -15.11
CA ARG A 686 16.76 -10.93 -15.50
C ARG A 686 17.14 -10.07 -16.68
N ILE A 687 16.36 -10.18 -17.76
CA ILE A 687 16.63 -9.49 -19.02
C ILE A 687 15.36 -8.77 -19.46
N TYR A 688 15.45 -7.46 -19.62
CA TYR A 688 14.33 -6.61 -19.97
C TYR A 688 14.66 -5.75 -21.19
N LYS A 689 13.83 -5.75 -22.20
CA LYS A 689 13.97 -4.89 -23.38
C LYS A 689 15.35 -4.94 -24.04
N CYS A 690 15.95 -6.12 -24.16
CA CYS A 690 17.19 -6.33 -24.89
C CYS A 690 16.85 -6.93 -26.26
N GLU A 691 16.70 -6.06 -27.27
CA GLU A 691 16.09 -6.45 -28.57
C GLU A 691 16.96 -7.36 -29.42
N ASN A 692 18.28 -7.22 -29.35
CA ASN A 692 19.21 -8.00 -30.20
C ASN A 692 19.76 -9.26 -29.52
N LEU A 693 19.18 -9.67 -28.40
CA LEU A 693 19.62 -10.84 -27.65
C LEU A 693 19.36 -12.11 -28.45
N GLU A 694 20.42 -12.88 -28.72
CA GLU A 694 20.38 -14.22 -29.29
C GLU A 694 20.73 -15.24 -28.19
N LEU A 695 19.75 -16.04 -27.77
CA LEU A 695 19.96 -17.07 -26.76
C LEU A 695 20.40 -18.38 -27.48
N GLN A 696 21.69 -18.66 -27.42
CA GLN A 696 22.20 -19.91 -27.94
C GLN A 696 21.93 -21.07 -26.95
N PRO A 697 21.53 -22.27 -27.43
CA PRO A 697 21.17 -23.38 -26.55
C PRO A 697 22.25 -23.78 -25.54
N HIS A 698 23.52 -23.76 -25.92
CA HIS A 698 24.64 -24.11 -25.05
C HIS A 698 24.88 -23.12 -23.90
N GLN A 699 24.55 -21.84 -24.10
CA GLN A 699 24.75 -20.78 -23.10
C GLN A 699 23.85 -20.92 -21.87
N LEU A 700 22.55 -21.10 -22.08
CA LEU A 700 21.63 -21.36 -20.97
C LEU A 700 21.91 -22.69 -20.27
N GLN A 701 22.31 -23.73 -21.03
CA GLN A 701 22.58 -25.05 -20.48
C GLN A 701 23.77 -25.08 -19.51
N SER A 702 24.71 -24.13 -19.63
CA SER A 702 25.86 -23.99 -18.72
C SER A 702 25.47 -23.40 -17.36
N LEU A 703 24.31 -22.67 -17.28
CA LEU A 703 23.84 -21.99 -16.07
C LEU A 703 23.09 -22.94 -15.11
N THR A 704 23.70 -24.03 -14.73
CA THR A 704 23.07 -25.13 -13.96
C THR A 704 22.61 -24.70 -12.57
N SER A 705 23.16 -23.62 -12.00
CA SER A 705 22.78 -23.02 -10.71
C SER A 705 21.58 -22.09 -10.77
N LEU A 706 21.06 -21.82 -11.99
CA LEU A 706 20.00 -20.84 -12.21
C LEU A 706 18.69 -21.26 -11.51
N THR A 707 18.17 -20.40 -10.65
CA THR A 707 16.91 -20.59 -9.93
C THR A 707 15.79 -19.71 -10.49
N THR A 708 16.13 -18.54 -11.01
CA THR A 708 15.18 -17.57 -11.58
C THR A 708 15.64 -17.12 -12.96
N LEU A 709 14.77 -17.23 -13.94
CA LEU A 709 14.95 -16.72 -15.29
C LEU A 709 13.77 -15.84 -15.68
N GLU A 710 14.03 -14.55 -15.91
CA GLU A 710 13.04 -13.58 -16.36
C GLU A 710 13.49 -12.95 -17.69
N ILE A 711 12.67 -13.06 -18.72
CA ILE A 711 12.92 -12.46 -20.04
C ILE A 711 11.63 -11.74 -20.45
N ILE A 712 11.69 -10.40 -20.46
CA ILE A 712 10.51 -9.55 -20.63
C ILE A 712 10.75 -8.49 -21.69
N ASN A 713 9.83 -8.32 -22.63
CA ASN A 713 9.89 -7.33 -23.71
C ASN A 713 11.16 -7.44 -24.58
N CYS A 714 11.62 -8.65 -24.87
CA CYS A 714 12.73 -8.93 -25.77
C CYS A 714 12.18 -9.45 -27.10
N GLU A 715 11.64 -8.54 -27.92
CA GLU A 715 10.77 -8.89 -29.06
C GLU A 715 11.50 -9.60 -30.21
N ASN A 716 12.81 -9.39 -30.36
CA ASN A 716 13.59 -9.86 -31.50
C ASN A 716 14.38 -11.16 -31.23
N ILE A 717 14.10 -11.87 -30.14
CA ILE A 717 14.74 -13.18 -29.90
C ILE A 717 14.32 -14.13 -31.00
N LYS A 718 15.30 -14.52 -31.88
CA LYS A 718 15.07 -15.37 -33.04
C LYS A 718 15.04 -16.87 -32.69
N THR A 719 15.66 -17.24 -31.58
CA THR A 719 15.78 -18.64 -31.17
C THR A 719 14.48 -19.16 -30.60
N PRO A 720 13.87 -20.21 -31.15
CA PRO A 720 12.63 -20.76 -30.60
C PRO A 720 12.81 -21.30 -29.17
N LEU A 721 11.77 -21.18 -28.33
CA LEU A 721 11.78 -21.64 -26.92
C LEU A 721 12.19 -23.14 -26.81
N SER A 722 11.85 -23.97 -27.79
CA SER A 722 12.23 -25.38 -27.85
C SER A 722 13.73 -25.59 -27.88
N GLU A 723 14.50 -24.64 -28.38
CA GLU A 723 15.95 -24.70 -28.53
C GLU A 723 16.73 -24.12 -27.35
N TRP A 724 16.04 -23.41 -26.41
CA TRP A 724 16.70 -22.82 -25.23
C TRP A 724 17.28 -23.87 -24.27
N GLY A 725 16.90 -25.14 -24.42
CA GLY A 725 17.42 -26.22 -23.59
C GLY A 725 17.04 -26.15 -22.13
N LEU A 726 15.91 -25.49 -21.82
CA LEU A 726 15.43 -25.21 -20.44
C LEU A 726 15.34 -26.47 -19.58
N ALA A 727 15.06 -27.62 -20.14
CA ALA A 727 14.97 -28.90 -19.42
C ALA A 727 16.28 -29.29 -18.67
N ARG A 728 17.42 -28.74 -19.08
CA ARG A 728 18.71 -28.97 -18.43
C ARG A 728 18.98 -28.09 -17.21
N LEU A 729 18.18 -27.02 -17.02
CA LEU A 729 18.28 -26.14 -15.86
C LEU A 729 17.63 -26.81 -14.65
N THR A 730 18.29 -27.80 -14.08
CA THR A 730 17.73 -28.63 -13.00
C THR A 730 17.50 -27.89 -11.67
N SER A 731 18.05 -26.68 -11.51
CA SER A 731 17.84 -25.82 -10.34
C SER A 731 16.73 -24.78 -10.54
N LEU A 732 16.18 -24.64 -11.76
CA LEU A 732 15.23 -23.56 -12.08
C LEU A 732 13.89 -23.77 -11.37
N LYS A 733 13.48 -22.75 -10.62
CA LYS A 733 12.23 -22.70 -9.85
C LYS A 733 11.23 -21.70 -10.42
N THR A 734 11.70 -20.57 -10.92
CA THR A 734 10.86 -19.50 -11.45
C THR A 734 11.25 -19.19 -12.90
N LEU A 735 10.27 -19.23 -13.78
CA LEU A 735 10.41 -18.86 -15.19
C LEU A 735 9.34 -17.84 -15.56
N ILE A 736 9.77 -16.65 -15.97
CA ILE A 736 8.89 -15.58 -16.43
C ILE A 736 9.30 -15.16 -17.83
N ILE A 737 8.38 -15.24 -18.78
CA ILE A 737 8.60 -14.85 -20.17
C ILE A 737 7.44 -13.96 -20.61
N SER A 738 7.76 -12.78 -21.15
CA SER A 738 6.76 -11.85 -21.67
C SER A 738 7.16 -11.29 -23.03
N ASP A 739 6.15 -10.97 -23.85
CA ASP A 739 6.30 -10.30 -25.14
C ASP A 739 7.22 -11.05 -26.15
N TYR A 740 7.02 -12.36 -26.21
CA TYR A 740 7.70 -13.23 -27.15
C TYR A 740 6.84 -13.43 -28.42
N HIS A 741 7.40 -13.09 -29.60
CA HIS A 741 6.63 -12.99 -30.85
C HIS A 741 6.84 -14.11 -31.86
N HIS A 742 7.66 -15.10 -31.54
CA HIS A 742 7.94 -16.17 -32.50
C HIS A 742 6.68 -16.99 -32.82
N HIS A 743 6.52 -17.36 -34.12
CA HIS A 743 5.49 -18.31 -34.53
C HIS A 743 5.79 -19.68 -33.94
N HIS A 744 4.91 -20.16 -33.09
CA HIS A 744 5.04 -21.49 -32.53
C HIS A 744 4.74 -22.54 -33.60
N HIS A 745 5.77 -23.12 -34.16
CA HIS A 745 5.61 -24.45 -34.80
C HIS A 745 5.29 -25.44 -33.67
N HIS A 746 4.35 -26.35 -33.90
CA HIS A 746 3.74 -27.29 -32.97
C HIS A 746 4.69 -28.32 -32.31
N HIS A 747 5.95 -27.99 -32.05
CA HIS A 747 6.88 -28.86 -31.36
C HIS A 747 6.81 -28.66 -29.85
N PRO A 748 6.43 -29.70 -29.08
CA PRO A 748 6.44 -29.62 -27.63
C PRO A 748 7.87 -29.41 -27.12
N PHE A 749 8.08 -28.42 -26.27
CA PHE A 749 9.35 -28.21 -25.60
C PHE A 749 9.29 -28.66 -24.15
N LEU A 750 10.40 -29.08 -23.62
CA LEU A 750 10.50 -29.61 -22.28
C LEU A 750 10.94 -28.53 -21.31
N LEU A 751 10.11 -28.30 -20.26
CA LEU A 751 10.44 -27.48 -19.11
C LEU A 751 11.06 -28.35 -17.99
N PRO A 752 11.91 -27.78 -17.11
CA PRO A 752 12.47 -28.51 -16.00
C PRO A 752 11.37 -28.93 -15.00
N THR A 753 11.45 -30.14 -14.49
CA THR A 753 10.47 -30.68 -13.52
C THR A 753 10.54 -30.00 -12.16
N THR A 754 11.62 -29.30 -11.89
CA THR A 754 11.85 -28.50 -10.66
C THR A 754 11.08 -27.18 -10.61
N LEU A 755 10.43 -26.79 -11.72
CA LEU A 755 9.75 -25.51 -11.85
C LEU A 755 8.59 -25.40 -10.86
N VAL A 756 8.61 -24.36 -10.05
CA VAL A 756 7.59 -24.04 -9.02
C VAL A 756 6.64 -22.97 -9.51
N GLU A 757 7.16 -22.01 -10.28
CA GLU A 757 6.42 -20.88 -10.82
C GLU A 757 6.70 -20.70 -12.30
N LEU A 758 5.64 -20.62 -13.09
CA LEU A 758 5.68 -20.33 -14.52
C LEU A 758 4.75 -19.18 -14.83
N CYS A 759 5.29 -18.09 -15.36
CA CYS A 759 4.51 -16.94 -15.83
C CYS A 759 4.78 -16.71 -17.32
N ILE A 760 3.73 -16.69 -18.10
CA ILE A 760 3.74 -16.41 -19.54
C ILE A 760 2.79 -15.24 -19.78
N SER A 761 3.30 -14.17 -20.37
CA SER A 761 2.45 -13.00 -20.62
C SER A 761 2.71 -12.38 -22.00
N SER A 762 1.69 -11.74 -22.55
CA SER A 762 1.75 -10.98 -23.81
C SER A 762 2.25 -11.80 -25.03
N PHE A 763 1.94 -13.10 -25.05
CA PHE A 763 2.24 -13.94 -26.22
C PHE A 763 1.14 -13.75 -27.27
N LYS A 764 1.42 -12.96 -28.30
CA LYS A 764 0.42 -12.60 -29.33
C LYS A 764 -0.04 -13.80 -30.17
N ASN A 765 0.83 -14.77 -30.38
CA ASN A 765 0.56 -15.92 -31.26
C ASN A 765 0.25 -17.22 -30.49
N LEU A 766 0.03 -17.13 -29.19
CA LEU A 766 -0.29 -18.28 -28.35
C LEU A 766 -1.76 -18.66 -28.52
N ASP A 767 -2.03 -19.75 -29.23
CA ASP A 767 -3.37 -20.30 -29.44
C ASP A 767 -3.73 -21.45 -28.49
N SER A 768 -2.72 -22.16 -27.97
CA SER A 768 -2.88 -23.32 -27.10
C SER A 768 -1.70 -23.48 -26.16
N LEU A 769 -1.92 -24.05 -24.98
CA LEU A 769 -0.86 -24.40 -24.01
C LEU A 769 -0.31 -25.82 -24.16
N ALA A 770 -0.76 -26.53 -25.17
CA ALA A 770 -0.41 -27.93 -25.37
C ALA A 770 1.09 -28.20 -25.50
N PHE A 771 1.83 -27.22 -26.06
CA PHE A 771 3.27 -27.33 -26.30
C PHE A 771 4.11 -27.27 -25.01
N LEU A 772 3.56 -26.71 -23.91
CA LEU A 772 4.30 -26.56 -22.63
C LEU A 772 4.52 -27.88 -21.88
N SER A 773 3.93 -28.96 -22.32
CA SER A 773 4.03 -30.26 -21.64
C SER A 773 3.82 -30.20 -20.12
N LEU A 774 2.85 -29.35 -19.66
CA LEU A 774 2.59 -29.00 -18.25
C LEU A 774 2.40 -30.26 -17.37
N GLN A 775 1.95 -31.36 -17.93
CA GLN A 775 1.79 -32.65 -17.24
C GLN A 775 3.06 -33.22 -16.61
N ARG A 776 4.23 -32.76 -17.04
CA ARG A 776 5.53 -33.19 -16.50
C ARG A 776 6.00 -32.32 -15.32
N LEU A 777 5.37 -31.13 -15.09
CA LEU A 777 5.78 -30.21 -14.06
C LEU A 777 5.17 -30.59 -12.71
N THR A 778 5.73 -31.59 -12.08
CA THR A 778 5.22 -32.14 -10.80
C THR A 778 5.43 -31.21 -9.63
N SER A 779 6.37 -30.25 -9.71
CA SER A 779 6.69 -29.28 -8.66
C SER A 779 5.95 -27.95 -8.81
N LEU A 780 5.18 -27.75 -9.90
CA LEU A 780 4.56 -26.46 -10.21
C LEU A 780 3.46 -26.13 -9.20
N LYS A 781 3.60 -24.98 -8.54
CA LYS A 781 2.63 -24.43 -7.56
C LYS A 781 1.86 -23.23 -8.12
N SER A 782 2.50 -22.47 -9.00
CA SER A 782 1.93 -21.25 -9.58
C SER A 782 2.07 -21.26 -11.10
N LEU A 783 0.94 -21.11 -11.79
CA LEU A 783 0.87 -20.91 -13.24
C LEU A 783 0.14 -19.58 -13.51
N CYS A 784 0.84 -18.62 -14.08
CA CYS A 784 0.29 -17.34 -14.49
C CYS A 784 0.30 -17.23 -16.01
N ILE A 785 -0.85 -16.99 -16.60
CA ILE A 785 -0.99 -16.70 -18.04
C ILE A 785 -1.82 -15.44 -18.17
N SER A 786 -1.24 -14.42 -18.80
CA SER A 786 -1.90 -13.13 -18.91
C SER A 786 -1.63 -12.46 -20.26
N ARG A 787 -2.56 -11.61 -20.69
CA ARG A 787 -2.43 -10.81 -21.93
C ARG A 787 -2.11 -11.61 -23.20
N CYS A 788 -2.62 -12.86 -23.31
CA CYS A 788 -2.48 -13.70 -24.49
C CYS A 788 -3.78 -13.64 -25.31
N PRO A 789 -3.91 -12.73 -26.29
CA PRO A 789 -5.18 -12.42 -26.94
C PRO A 789 -5.72 -13.58 -27.78
N ASN A 790 -4.85 -14.40 -28.36
CA ASN A 790 -5.23 -15.49 -29.25
C ASN A 790 -5.38 -16.84 -28.54
N LEU A 791 -5.22 -16.90 -27.22
CA LEU A 791 -5.37 -18.14 -26.46
C LEU A 791 -6.82 -18.62 -26.49
N GLN A 792 -7.10 -19.65 -27.27
CA GLN A 792 -8.43 -20.25 -27.49
C GLN A 792 -8.65 -21.52 -26.67
N SER A 793 -7.61 -22.28 -26.35
CA SER A 793 -7.75 -23.55 -25.66
C SER A 793 -6.56 -23.88 -24.77
N PHE A 794 -6.84 -24.59 -23.67
CA PHE A 794 -5.82 -25.17 -22.80
C PHE A 794 -5.30 -26.52 -23.29
N LEU A 795 -6.01 -27.14 -24.25
CA LEU A 795 -5.76 -28.49 -24.73
C LEU A 795 -5.64 -28.54 -26.27
N PRO A 796 -4.86 -29.44 -26.84
CA PRO A 796 -4.77 -29.61 -28.28
C PRO A 796 -6.12 -29.99 -28.87
N ARG A 797 -6.39 -29.55 -30.10
CA ARG A 797 -7.66 -29.73 -30.81
C ARG A 797 -8.07 -31.19 -31.10
N LYS A 798 -7.25 -32.21 -30.90
CA LYS A 798 -7.63 -33.66 -30.99
C LYS A 798 -6.69 -34.55 -30.21
N GLY A 799 -7.24 -35.36 -29.30
CA GLY A 799 -6.79 -36.70 -28.93
C GLY A 799 -5.51 -36.81 -28.10
N CYS A 800 -5.57 -36.46 -26.83
CA CYS A 800 -4.84 -37.11 -25.74
C CYS A 800 -5.33 -36.60 -24.38
N LEU A 801 -6.46 -37.11 -23.98
CA LEU A 801 -7.13 -36.80 -22.72
C LEU A 801 -6.88 -37.95 -21.74
N THR A 802 -5.77 -38.00 -21.06
CA THR A 802 -5.71 -38.96 -19.93
C THR A 802 -4.90 -38.57 -18.72
N ARG A 803 -4.23 -37.41 -18.64
CA ARG A 803 -3.46 -37.06 -17.42
C ARG A 803 -3.37 -35.59 -17.03
N PHE A 804 -4.34 -34.74 -17.41
CA PHE A 804 -4.41 -33.36 -16.91
C PHE A 804 -5.16 -33.23 -15.57
N GLN A 805 -5.15 -34.26 -14.76
CA GLN A 805 -6.07 -34.36 -13.63
C GLN A 805 -5.66 -33.66 -12.34
N ASN A 806 -4.43 -33.13 -12.23
CA ASN A 806 -3.91 -32.62 -10.94
C ASN A 806 -3.40 -31.17 -10.91
N TYR A 807 -3.43 -30.38 -12.03
CA TYR A 807 -2.68 -29.13 -12.08
C TYR A 807 -3.40 -27.93 -12.73
N LEU A 808 -4.72 -27.81 -12.59
CA LEU A 808 -5.43 -26.57 -12.92
C LEU A 808 -6.15 -26.01 -11.73
#